data_dd294b6cf1ecd4c48edf289d3144c94b
#
_entry.id   dd294b6cf1ecd4c48edf289d3144c94b
#
_cell.length_a   1.000
_cell.length_b   1.000
_cell.length_c   1.000
_cell.angle_alpha   90.00
_cell.angle_beta   90.00
_cell.angle_gamma   90.00
#
_symmetry.space_group_name_H-M   'P 1'
#
loop_
_entity.id
_entity.type
_entity.pdbx_description
1 polymer ?
#
loop_
_entity_poly.entity_id
_entity_poly.type
_entity_poly.pdbx_seq_one_letter_code
_entity_poly.pdbx_strand_id
1 'polypeptide(L)'
;MPDTPSKSPRAARPSFLRGLFAGQIHDALLFPYPEPLERRDPGEAATVRRLLRALDEMRAGGLIDSARFDEEEAIPDATLTALGQAGVLGITVPREYGGLGLSNTGYARVFGAVAAMDPSLGVVVGVHAGLGCKPLVLFGTDAQKARYLPDMARGAIYAAYALTEPETGSDAQHIVTRAERVEGGWAITGRKHWIGLAHRAEVITVFAQTPTTGRDGRPTQKPTAFIVRPSTPGFRVVGTVRKMGIRGSTQAELEFTRMVVPDDHVLGEVGRGFQIAVNTLNAGRLSLAAGCGQSTKAVVGETARYAEQRVQFGAPLASFEITQRKLAGNAADAYACDAMVGHLSAALDDPTVDAALEAAAAKVFASELVWRATDDLVQVAGGRGYVKPYPYERMLRDARINRIFEGANDVLRVFVALNGVQGPAERLREVGAALKDPVHQFNVVAGYATERVRTALGGQVDGVDVELHPRLRAHKRYLEKHVAELRAATEAAVTRHRKKLVERQFVVERLANMAIELYARACTVARTQRLLEERGERGCGHELALCDLFCVESGQRFRQQRALLGGRSETVDDTRRAVAAAVREGAGYTVPDAVLDPRPAAQVRAAEAESAGAPDRLGGEEAETAGAGAGAVGRN
;
A
#
# COMPACT_ATOMS: atom_id res chain seq x y z
N MET A 1 13.62 14.31 -47.09
CA MET A 1 13.17 14.39 -45.70
C MET A 1 12.29 13.18 -45.45
N PRO A 2 12.64 12.23 -44.62
CA PRO A 2 11.77 11.12 -44.29
C PRO A 2 10.79 11.54 -43.21
N ASP A 3 9.51 11.20 -43.42
CA ASP A 3 8.37 11.44 -42.56
C ASP A 3 8.59 10.90 -41.16
N THR A 4 8.45 11.78 -40.18
CA THR A 4 8.37 11.42 -38.77
C THR A 4 7.02 10.74 -38.53
N PRO A 5 6.94 9.48 -38.04
CA PRO A 5 5.65 8.88 -37.75
C PRO A 5 4.99 9.64 -36.61
N SER A 6 3.80 10.16 -36.87
CA SER A 6 2.91 10.75 -35.86
C SER A 6 2.64 9.70 -34.78
N LYS A 7 3.14 9.92 -33.55
CA LYS A 7 2.75 9.12 -32.39
C LYS A 7 1.26 9.39 -32.13
N SER A 8 0.40 8.52 -32.67
CA SER A 8 -0.99 8.42 -32.18
C SER A 8 -0.96 8.27 -30.65
N PRO A 9 -1.85 8.95 -29.91
CA PRO A 9 -1.93 8.76 -28.46
C PRO A 9 -2.20 7.27 -28.21
N ARG A 10 -1.28 6.60 -27.49
CA ARG A 10 -1.50 5.24 -27.01
C ARG A 10 -2.83 5.25 -26.26
N ALA A 11 -3.81 4.48 -26.72
CA ALA A 11 -5.06 4.30 -26.01
C ALA A 11 -4.77 3.98 -24.54
N ALA A 12 -5.40 4.70 -23.63
CA ALA A 12 -5.19 4.48 -22.21
C ALA A 12 -5.59 3.04 -21.86
N ARG A 13 -4.71 2.30 -21.16
CA ARG A 13 -5.02 0.94 -20.72
C ARG A 13 -6.25 0.96 -19.81
N PRO A 14 -7.18 -0.01 -19.95
CA PRO A 14 -8.37 -0.07 -19.12
C PRO A 14 -8.01 -0.34 -17.65
N SER A 15 -8.78 0.26 -16.73
CA SER A 15 -8.73 0.03 -15.29
C SER A 15 -10.16 -0.15 -14.80
N PHE A 16 -10.41 -1.22 -14.05
CA PHE A 16 -11.73 -1.49 -13.49
C PHE A 16 -12.18 -0.36 -12.55
N LEU A 17 -11.31 0.02 -11.62
CA LEU A 17 -11.63 1.05 -10.62
C LEU A 17 -11.85 2.44 -11.24
N ARG A 18 -11.09 2.80 -12.28
CA ARG A 18 -11.29 4.06 -13.01
C ARG A 18 -12.66 4.08 -13.69
N GLY A 19 -13.10 2.96 -14.26
CA GLY A 19 -14.43 2.81 -14.86
C GLY A 19 -15.56 3.14 -13.89
N LEU A 20 -15.45 2.74 -12.61
CA LEU A 20 -16.48 2.99 -11.60
C LEU A 20 -16.77 4.48 -11.39
N PHE A 21 -15.76 5.34 -11.44
CA PHE A 21 -15.94 6.80 -11.36
C PHE A 21 -16.70 7.37 -12.57
N ALA A 22 -16.55 6.73 -13.73
CA ALA A 22 -17.27 7.08 -14.95
C ALA A 22 -18.67 6.45 -15.03
N GLY A 23 -19.05 5.62 -14.07
CA GLY A 23 -20.30 4.88 -14.07
C GLY A 23 -20.26 3.65 -14.98
N GLN A 24 -19.08 3.09 -15.22
CA GLN A 24 -18.87 1.92 -16.07
C GLN A 24 -18.36 0.75 -15.23
N ILE A 25 -18.95 -0.41 -15.43
CA ILE A 25 -18.48 -1.67 -14.86
C ILE A 25 -17.86 -2.45 -16.02
N HIS A 26 -16.53 -2.40 -16.13
CA HIS A 26 -15.79 -3.19 -17.13
C HIS A 26 -15.78 -4.66 -16.69
N ASP A 27 -16.89 -5.33 -16.87
CA ASP A 27 -17.10 -6.72 -16.41
C ASP A 27 -16.10 -7.72 -16.97
N ALA A 28 -15.64 -7.54 -18.21
CA ALA A 28 -14.60 -8.34 -18.82
C ALA A 28 -13.25 -8.31 -18.07
N LEU A 29 -12.98 -7.28 -17.24
CA LEU A 29 -11.80 -7.25 -16.38
C LEU A 29 -11.98 -8.03 -15.08
N LEU A 30 -13.22 -8.41 -14.73
CA LEU A 30 -13.58 -9.02 -13.46
C LEU A 30 -14.18 -10.41 -13.61
N PHE A 31 -14.90 -10.67 -14.72
CA PHE A 31 -15.57 -11.94 -15.00
C PHE A 31 -15.02 -12.59 -16.29
N PRO A 32 -14.71 -13.89 -16.28
CA PRO A 32 -14.72 -14.73 -15.09
C PRO A 32 -13.65 -14.29 -14.07
N TYR A 33 -13.95 -14.44 -12.78
CA TYR A 33 -12.97 -14.16 -11.73
C TYR A 33 -11.72 -15.05 -11.94
N PRO A 34 -10.49 -14.55 -11.68
CA PRO A 34 -9.25 -15.24 -12.02
C PRO A 34 -9.16 -16.69 -11.53
N GLU A 35 -8.70 -17.58 -12.39
CA GLU A 35 -8.53 -18.99 -12.06
C GLU A 35 -7.54 -19.25 -10.91
N PRO A 36 -7.81 -20.24 -10.02
CA PRO A 36 -6.83 -20.70 -9.06
C PRO A 36 -5.52 -21.11 -9.76
N LEU A 37 -4.41 -20.76 -9.10
CA LEU A 37 -3.08 -21.06 -9.63
C LEU A 37 -2.91 -22.56 -9.97
N GLU A 38 -3.56 -23.42 -9.20
CA GLU A 38 -3.55 -24.88 -9.37
C GLU A 38 -4.07 -25.35 -10.73
N ARG A 39 -4.97 -24.58 -11.35
CA ARG A 39 -5.50 -24.86 -12.69
C ARG A 39 -4.76 -24.09 -13.77
N ARG A 40 -4.46 -22.82 -13.50
CA ARG A 40 -3.81 -21.91 -14.45
C ARG A 40 -2.38 -22.33 -14.74
N ASP A 41 -1.61 -22.66 -13.70
CA ASP A 41 -0.22 -23.14 -13.79
C ASP A 41 0.06 -24.15 -12.66
N PRO A 42 -0.18 -25.47 -12.92
CA PRO A 42 0.09 -26.52 -11.95
C PRO A 42 1.56 -26.61 -11.51
N GLY A 43 2.50 -26.23 -12.39
CA GLY A 43 3.94 -26.22 -12.12
C GLY A 43 4.32 -25.11 -11.12
N GLU A 44 3.82 -23.91 -11.35
CA GLU A 44 3.99 -22.80 -10.41
C GLU A 44 3.29 -23.10 -9.07
N ALA A 45 2.08 -23.66 -9.11
CA ALA A 45 1.37 -24.08 -7.90
C ALA A 45 2.13 -25.13 -7.07
N ALA A 46 2.80 -26.08 -7.73
CA ALA A 46 3.67 -27.05 -7.06
C ALA A 46 4.88 -26.35 -6.40
N THR A 47 5.48 -25.38 -7.09
CA THR A 47 6.58 -24.56 -6.54
C THR A 47 6.13 -23.76 -5.31
N VAL A 48 4.97 -23.10 -5.39
CA VAL A 48 4.38 -22.37 -4.24
C VAL A 48 4.14 -23.32 -3.06
N ARG A 49 3.53 -24.49 -3.29
CA ARG A 49 3.32 -25.48 -2.21
C ARG A 49 4.63 -25.95 -1.57
N ARG A 50 5.70 -26.13 -2.34
CA ARG A 50 7.03 -26.47 -1.83
C ARG A 50 7.56 -25.36 -0.93
N LEU A 51 7.46 -24.10 -1.34
CA LEU A 51 7.90 -22.94 -0.55
C LEU A 51 7.12 -22.80 0.75
N LEU A 52 5.79 -22.97 0.70
CA LEU A 52 4.94 -22.90 1.90
C LEU A 52 5.31 -23.98 2.91
N ARG A 53 5.56 -25.23 2.46
CA ARG A 53 6.06 -26.30 3.35
C ARG A 53 7.41 -25.97 3.96
N ALA A 54 8.36 -25.46 3.19
CA ALA A 54 9.65 -25.04 3.71
C ALA A 54 9.53 -23.96 4.79
N LEU A 55 8.63 -22.98 4.59
CA LEU A 55 8.34 -21.95 5.59
C LEU A 55 7.72 -22.53 6.86
N ASP A 56 6.78 -23.48 6.74
CA ASP A 56 6.19 -24.17 7.89
C ASP A 56 7.23 -24.99 8.65
N GLU A 57 8.14 -25.69 7.94
CA GLU A 57 9.26 -26.41 8.55
C GLU A 57 10.23 -25.47 9.28
N MET A 58 10.57 -24.31 8.70
CA MET A 58 11.39 -23.29 9.37
C MET A 58 10.74 -22.78 10.65
N ARG A 59 9.43 -22.56 10.62
CA ARG A 59 8.67 -22.13 11.81
C ARG A 59 8.63 -23.22 12.87
N ALA A 60 8.32 -24.46 12.49
CA ALA A 60 8.29 -25.60 13.39
C ALA A 60 9.67 -25.89 14.02
N GLY A 61 10.75 -25.67 13.24
CA GLY A 61 12.14 -25.81 13.70
C GLY A 61 12.68 -24.61 14.48
N GLY A 62 11.87 -23.59 14.77
CA GLY A 62 12.27 -22.41 15.56
C GLY A 62 13.15 -21.39 14.80
N LEU A 63 13.34 -21.54 13.49
CA LEU A 63 14.05 -20.53 12.69
C LEU A 63 13.23 -19.26 12.48
N ILE A 64 11.88 -19.37 12.50
CA ILE A 64 10.96 -18.22 12.45
C ILE A 64 10.33 -18.10 13.84
N ASP A 65 10.83 -17.17 14.64
CA ASP A 65 10.38 -16.84 15.98
C ASP A 65 10.15 -15.34 16.13
N SER A 66 8.89 -14.93 16.00
CA SER A 66 8.51 -13.52 16.04
C SER A 66 8.76 -12.85 17.39
N ALA A 67 8.70 -13.60 18.52
CA ALA A 67 8.96 -13.04 19.83
C ALA A 67 10.44 -12.69 19.96
N ARG A 68 11.29 -13.59 19.54
CA ARG A 68 12.74 -13.40 19.50
C ARG A 68 13.14 -12.25 18.56
N PHE A 69 12.55 -12.18 17.35
CA PHE A 69 12.86 -11.11 16.39
C PHE A 69 12.47 -9.72 16.92
N ASP A 70 11.34 -9.62 17.64
CA ASP A 70 10.93 -8.35 18.28
C ASP A 70 11.84 -7.98 19.45
N GLU A 71 12.27 -8.93 20.26
CA GLU A 71 13.09 -8.70 21.44
C GLU A 71 14.54 -8.35 21.07
N GLU A 72 15.15 -9.11 20.15
CA GLU A 72 16.51 -8.89 19.67
C GLU A 72 16.60 -7.71 18.67
N GLU A 73 15.48 -7.17 18.20
CA GLU A 73 15.38 -6.14 17.14
C GLU A 73 16.14 -6.55 15.86
N ALA A 74 16.22 -7.85 15.59
CA ALA A 74 16.97 -8.42 14.48
C ALA A 74 16.40 -9.76 14.01
N ILE A 75 16.61 -10.08 12.74
CA ILE A 75 16.38 -11.41 12.18
C ILE A 75 17.75 -12.09 12.05
N PRO A 76 17.93 -13.29 12.64
CA PRO A 76 19.20 -14.00 12.58
C PRO A 76 19.63 -14.37 11.16
N ASP A 77 20.94 -14.36 10.89
CA ASP A 77 21.50 -14.73 9.58
C ASP A 77 21.13 -16.16 9.19
N ALA A 78 21.02 -17.08 10.15
CA ALA A 78 20.55 -18.45 9.88
C ALA A 78 19.16 -18.48 9.25
N THR A 79 18.24 -17.64 9.70
CA THR A 79 16.88 -17.51 9.14
C THR A 79 16.95 -16.98 7.69
N LEU A 80 17.73 -15.94 7.47
CA LEU A 80 17.89 -15.33 6.12
C LEU A 80 18.56 -16.29 5.14
N THR A 81 19.57 -17.03 5.59
CA THR A 81 20.24 -18.07 4.81
C THR A 81 19.27 -19.19 4.41
N ALA A 82 18.46 -19.66 5.37
CA ALA A 82 17.45 -20.69 5.10
C ALA A 82 16.40 -20.22 4.08
N LEU A 83 15.97 -18.95 4.13
CA LEU A 83 15.07 -18.36 3.13
C LEU A 83 15.71 -18.32 1.72
N GLY A 84 16.99 -17.97 1.64
CA GLY A 84 17.75 -17.99 0.38
C GLY A 84 17.83 -19.41 -0.18
N GLN A 85 18.21 -20.40 0.64
CA GLN A 85 18.30 -21.81 0.25
C GLN A 85 16.96 -22.39 -0.20
N ALA A 86 15.85 -22.00 0.44
CA ALA A 86 14.51 -22.40 0.02
C ALA A 86 14.08 -21.74 -1.31
N GLY A 87 14.74 -20.65 -1.73
CA GLY A 87 14.43 -19.87 -2.92
C GLY A 87 13.43 -18.74 -2.68
N VAL A 88 13.07 -18.43 -1.41
CA VAL A 88 12.11 -17.37 -1.07
C VAL A 88 12.63 -15.99 -1.47
N LEU A 89 13.93 -15.75 -1.42
CA LEU A 89 14.54 -14.47 -1.81
C LEU A 89 14.54 -14.25 -3.32
N GLY A 90 14.54 -15.33 -4.13
CA GLY A 90 14.53 -15.29 -5.59
C GLY A 90 13.16 -15.39 -6.25
N ILE A 91 12.05 -15.28 -5.51
CA ILE A 91 10.70 -15.58 -6.02
C ILE A 91 10.28 -14.72 -7.21
N THR A 92 10.73 -13.45 -7.28
CA THR A 92 10.41 -12.51 -8.37
C THR A 92 11.48 -12.44 -9.45
N VAL A 93 12.65 -13.02 -9.22
CA VAL A 93 13.76 -13.02 -10.19
C VAL A 93 13.47 -14.03 -11.30
N PRO A 94 13.63 -13.69 -12.59
CA PRO A 94 13.41 -14.61 -13.69
C PRO A 94 14.31 -15.87 -13.61
N ARG A 95 13.81 -16.97 -14.17
CA ARG A 95 14.50 -18.29 -14.11
C ARG A 95 15.86 -18.28 -14.79
N GLU A 96 16.01 -17.52 -15.88
CA GLU A 96 17.28 -17.34 -16.59
C GLU A 96 18.39 -16.73 -15.74
N TYR A 97 18.02 -16.02 -14.64
CA TYR A 97 18.96 -15.48 -13.65
C TYR A 97 18.98 -16.29 -12.35
N GLY A 98 18.49 -17.52 -12.36
CA GLY A 98 18.52 -18.43 -11.20
C GLY A 98 17.42 -18.21 -10.16
N GLY A 99 16.44 -17.37 -10.45
CA GLY A 99 15.26 -17.19 -9.61
C GLY A 99 14.13 -18.15 -9.91
N LEU A 100 12.97 -17.95 -9.27
CA LEU A 100 11.79 -18.80 -9.47
C LEU A 100 10.82 -18.23 -10.52
N GLY A 101 10.89 -16.91 -10.80
CA GLY A 101 10.07 -16.24 -11.80
C GLY A 101 8.57 -16.42 -11.57
N LEU A 102 8.13 -16.34 -10.30
CA LEU A 102 6.72 -16.52 -9.98
C LEU A 102 5.88 -15.37 -10.55
N SER A 103 4.66 -15.70 -10.99
CA SER A 103 3.63 -14.73 -11.30
C SER A 103 3.29 -13.88 -10.08
N ASN A 104 2.61 -12.74 -10.26
CA ASN A 104 2.15 -11.93 -9.12
C ASN A 104 1.21 -12.71 -8.20
N THR A 105 0.45 -13.69 -8.73
CA THR A 105 -0.39 -14.60 -7.94
C THR A 105 0.44 -15.53 -7.05
N GLY A 106 1.45 -16.19 -7.61
CA GLY A 106 2.34 -17.06 -6.84
C GLY A 106 3.15 -16.27 -5.80
N TYR A 107 3.67 -15.11 -6.21
CA TYR A 107 4.34 -14.17 -5.32
C TYR A 107 3.45 -13.75 -4.13
N ALA A 108 2.21 -13.31 -4.39
CA ALA A 108 1.29 -12.87 -3.34
C ALA A 108 0.99 -13.98 -2.33
N ARG A 109 0.88 -15.24 -2.78
CA ARG A 109 0.67 -16.39 -1.89
C ARG A 109 1.85 -16.65 -0.96
N VAL A 110 3.07 -16.67 -1.51
CA VAL A 110 4.29 -16.92 -0.71
C VAL A 110 4.54 -15.75 0.24
N PHE A 111 4.51 -14.53 -0.28
CA PHE A 111 4.72 -13.32 0.52
C PHE A 111 3.68 -13.19 1.65
N GLY A 112 2.41 -13.44 1.33
CA GLY A 112 1.33 -13.41 2.32
C GLY A 112 1.57 -14.39 3.47
N ALA A 113 2.04 -15.60 3.18
CA ALA A 113 2.37 -16.59 4.20
C ALA A 113 3.54 -16.12 5.09
N VAL A 114 4.62 -15.60 4.48
CA VAL A 114 5.77 -15.05 5.22
C VAL A 114 5.32 -13.93 6.16
N ALA A 115 4.55 -12.96 5.67
CA ALA A 115 4.08 -11.82 6.44
C ALA A 115 3.11 -12.22 7.58
N ALA A 116 2.31 -13.27 7.38
CA ALA A 116 1.43 -13.80 8.42
C ALA A 116 2.18 -14.60 9.49
N MET A 117 3.32 -15.20 9.16
CA MET A 117 4.20 -15.87 10.14
C MET A 117 4.94 -14.85 10.99
N ASP A 118 5.55 -13.84 10.35
CA ASP A 118 6.22 -12.72 11.00
C ASP A 118 6.24 -11.48 10.10
N PRO A 119 5.66 -10.34 10.53
CA PRO A 119 5.63 -9.11 9.74
C PRO A 119 7.03 -8.52 9.48
N SER A 120 8.00 -8.65 10.38
CA SER A 120 9.38 -8.18 10.17
C SER A 120 10.06 -8.97 9.05
N LEU A 121 9.86 -10.29 9.03
CA LEU A 121 10.34 -11.16 7.98
C LEU A 121 9.66 -10.83 6.64
N GLY A 122 8.35 -10.55 6.68
CA GLY A 122 7.60 -10.05 5.52
C GLY A 122 8.23 -8.78 4.94
N VAL A 123 8.62 -7.83 5.79
CA VAL A 123 9.32 -6.61 5.33
C VAL A 123 10.67 -6.94 4.67
N VAL A 124 11.47 -7.82 5.25
CA VAL A 124 12.76 -8.23 4.68
C VAL A 124 12.59 -8.84 3.29
N VAL A 125 11.66 -9.81 3.15
CA VAL A 125 11.38 -10.44 1.84
C VAL A 125 10.79 -9.42 0.86
N GLY A 126 9.87 -8.55 1.30
CA GLY A 126 9.25 -7.52 0.47
C GLY A 126 10.24 -6.46 -0.01
N VAL A 127 11.16 -6.03 0.87
CA VAL A 127 12.21 -5.09 0.48
C VAL A 127 13.16 -5.74 -0.52
N HIS A 128 13.65 -6.95 -0.24
CA HIS A 128 14.60 -7.61 -1.14
C HIS A 128 13.98 -8.00 -2.48
N ALA A 129 12.97 -8.87 -2.48
CA ALA A 129 12.38 -9.42 -3.69
C ALA A 129 11.43 -8.42 -4.40
N GLY A 130 10.68 -7.61 -3.63
CA GLY A 130 9.68 -6.68 -4.16
C GLY A 130 10.26 -5.33 -4.58
N LEU A 131 11.04 -4.67 -3.73
CA LEU A 131 11.56 -3.32 -3.99
C LEU A 131 13.00 -3.32 -4.50
N GLY A 132 13.84 -4.25 -4.07
CA GLY A 132 15.24 -4.31 -4.43
C GLY A 132 15.49 -4.98 -5.78
N CYS A 133 14.97 -6.20 -5.99
CA CYS A 133 15.15 -6.94 -7.23
C CYS A 133 14.28 -6.39 -8.38
N LYS A 134 13.04 -5.99 -8.10
CA LYS A 134 12.06 -5.61 -9.12
C LYS A 134 12.50 -4.46 -10.04
N PRO A 135 13.13 -3.37 -9.56
CA PRO A 135 13.64 -2.31 -10.45
C PRO A 135 14.63 -2.83 -11.48
N LEU A 136 15.55 -3.72 -11.07
CA LEU A 136 16.52 -4.35 -11.98
C LEU A 136 15.82 -5.27 -12.98
N VAL A 137 14.86 -6.09 -12.52
CA VAL A 137 14.10 -6.98 -13.40
C VAL A 137 13.35 -6.20 -14.48
N LEU A 138 12.72 -5.08 -14.11
CA LEU A 138 11.87 -4.30 -15.02
C LEU A 138 12.63 -3.32 -15.91
N PHE A 139 13.72 -2.73 -15.42
CA PHE A 139 14.38 -1.59 -16.05
C PHE A 139 15.87 -1.75 -16.24
N GLY A 140 16.47 -2.81 -15.70
CA GLY A 140 17.90 -3.11 -15.86
C GLY A 140 18.24 -3.50 -17.30
N THR A 141 19.42 -3.15 -17.76
CA THR A 141 20.01 -3.72 -18.97
C THR A 141 20.35 -5.20 -18.76
N ASP A 142 20.53 -5.96 -19.84
CA ASP A 142 20.87 -7.39 -19.73
C ASP A 142 22.20 -7.58 -18.97
N ALA A 143 23.16 -6.68 -19.15
CA ALA A 143 24.42 -6.67 -18.42
C ALA A 143 24.22 -6.43 -16.91
N GLN A 144 23.36 -5.46 -16.53
CA GLN A 144 23.02 -5.20 -15.13
C GLN A 144 22.28 -6.38 -14.50
N LYS A 145 21.33 -6.98 -15.22
CA LYS A 145 20.60 -8.16 -14.77
C LYS A 145 21.54 -9.36 -14.55
N ALA A 146 22.35 -9.68 -15.54
CA ALA A 146 23.32 -10.79 -15.46
C ALA A 146 24.33 -10.60 -14.32
N ARG A 147 24.72 -9.36 -14.02
CA ARG A 147 25.69 -9.04 -12.97
C ARG A 147 25.15 -9.21 -11.56
N TYR A 148 23.89 -8.86 -11.32
CA TYR A 148 23.36 -8.74 -9.95
C TYR A 148 22.30 -9.77 -9.59
N LEU A 149 21.38 -10.09 -10.53
CA LEU A 149 20.22 -10.91 -10.22
C LEU A 149 20.54 -12.35 -9.76
N PRO A 150 21.58 -13.05 -10.29
CA PRO A 150 21.90 -14.39 -9.81
C PRO A 150 22.25 -14.46 -8.33
N ASP A 151 23.04 -13.50 -7.85
CA ASP A 151 23.46 -13.44 -6.45
C ASP A 151 22.31 -13.00 -5.53
N MET A 152 21.46 -12.09 -6.01
CA MET A 152 20.22 -11.71 -5.32
C MET A 152 19.25 -12.89 -5.22
N ALA A 153 19.06 -13.66 -6.28
CA ALA A 153 18.12 -14.78 -6.32
C ALA A 153 18.40 -15.84 -5.27
N ARG A 154 19.68 -16.15 -5.02
CA ARG A 154 20.10 -17.13 -4.00
C ARG A 154 20.30 -16.51 -2.60
N GLY A 155 20.14 -15.18 -2.45
CA GLY A 155 20.35 -14.48 -1.19
C GLY A 155 21.83 -14.36 -0.78
N ALA A 156 22.77 -14.48 -1.73
CA ALA A 156 24.19 -14.24 -1.48
C ALA A 156 24.48 -12.76 -1.26
N ILE A 157 23.71 -11.89 -1.92
CA ILE A 157 23.68 -10.45 -1.70
C ILE A 157 22.25 -9.96 -1.51
N TYR A 158 22.09 -8.91 -0.74
CA TYR A 158 20.78 -8.28 -0.50
C TYR A 158 20.64 -7.00 -1.32
N ALA A 159 19.39 -6.70 -1.66
CA ALA A 159 19.04 -5.47 -2.36
C ALA A 159 18.18 -4.57 -1.49
N ALA A 160 18.33 -3.25 -1.63
CA ALA A 160 17.56 -2.22 -0.97
C ALA A 160 17.07 -1.16 -1.96
N TYR A 161 16.13 -0.32 -1.48
CA TYR A 161 15.46 0.70 -2.27
C TYR A 161 15.43 2.02 -1.51
N ALA A 162 16.17 3.02 -1.98
CA ALA A 162 16.43 4.26 -1.26
C ALA A 162 15.77 5.46 -1.96
N LEU A 163 14.49 5.68 -1.65
CA LEU A 163 13.69 6.79 -2.17
C LEU A 163 13.49 7.88 -1.12
N THR A 164 13.02 7.52 0.07
CA THR A 164 12.62 8.41 1.16
C THR A 164 13.80 9.21 1.71
N GLU A 165 13.56 10.48 2.03
CA GLU A 165 14.53 11.42 2.60
C GLU A 165 13.98 12.04 3.89
N PRO A 166 14.83 12.71 4.72
CA PRO A 166 14.38 13.40 5.93
C PRO A 166 13.20 14.34 5.68
N GLU A 167 13.27 15.12 4.61
CA GLU A 167 12.28 16.14 4.27
C GLU A 167 11.17 15.61 3.34
N THR A 168 11.33 14.43 2.76
CA THR A 168 10.48 13.96 1.66
C THR A 168 10.11 12.49 1.80
N GLY A 169 8.88 12.21 2.22
CA GLY A 169 8.28 10.87 2.23
C GLY A 169 7.22 10.71 1.14
N SER A 170 6.03 11.30 1.36
CA SER A 170 4.90 11.18 0.44
C SER A 170 5.10 11.95 -0.86
N ASP A 171 5.86 13.04 -0.86
CA ASP A 171 6.14 13.87 -2.03
C ASP A 171 7.41 13.41 -2.76
N ALA A 172 7.40 12.17 -3.20
CA ALA A 172 8.56 11.49 -3.79
C ALA A 172 9.09 12.09 -5.11
N GLN A 173 8.40 13.05 -5.70
CA GLN A 173 8.90 13.80 -6.87
C GLN A 173 9.89 14.90 -6.48
N HIS A 174 9.78 15.42 -5.27
CA HIS A 174 10.56 16.55 -4.79
C HIS A 174 11.66 16.13 -3.80
N ILE A 175 12.29 14.97 -4.05
CA ILE A 175 13.50 14.56 -3.34
C ILE A 175 14.60 15.60 -3.53
N VAL A 176 15.46 15.77 -2.50
CA VAL A 176 16.53 16.79 -2.53
C VAL A 176 17.93 16.21 -2.77
N THR A 177 18.12 14.88 -2.62
CA THR A 177 19.33 14.20 -3.06
C THR A 177 19.55 14.49 -4.54
N ARG A 178 20.77 14.91 -4.92
CA ARG A 178 21.12 15.32 -6.28
C ARG A 178 22.27 14.49 -6.84
N ALA A 179 22.28 14.34 -8.15
CA ALA A 179 23.38 13.76 -8.90
C ALA A 179 23.84 14.74 -9.96
N GLU A 180 25.10 15.12 -9.90
CA GLU A 180 25.74 16.05 -10.82
C GLU A 180 26.62 15.28 -11.81
N ARG A 181 26.61 15.71 -13.08
CA ARG A 181 27.44 15.11 -14.10
C ARG A 181 28.90 15.37 -13.81
N VAL A 182 29.71 14.31 -13.84
CA VAL A 182 31.17 14.36 -13.71
C VAL A 182 31.80 13.53 -14.83
N GLU A 183 33.13 13.59 -14.99
CA GLU A 183 33.81 12.75 -15.96
C GLU A 183 33.56 11.26 -15.66
N GLY A 184 33.07 10.52 -16.65
CA GLY A 184 32.79 9.09 -16.56
C GLY A 184 31.59 8.68 -15.73
N GLY A 185 30.78 9.62 -15.20
CA GLY A 185 29.63 9.24 -14.37
C GLY A 185 28.89 10.37 -13.68
N TRP A 186 28.41 10.08 -12.48
CA TRP A 186 27.55 10.95 -11.68
C TRP A 186 28.02 11.02 -10.24
N ALA A 187 28.17 12.22 -9.70
CA ALA A 187 28.48 12.47 -8.28
C ALA A 187 27.19 12.68 -7.49
N ILE A 188 26.84 11.72 -6.62
CA ILE A 188 25.63 11.74 -5.81
C ILE A 188 25.94 12.39 -4.45
N THR A 189 25.06 13.34 -4.02
CA THR A 189 25.15 14.00 -2.72
C THR A 189 23.76 14.12 -2.11
N GLY A 190 23.60 13.72 -0.85
CA GLY A 190 22.32 13.78 -0.12
C GLY A 190 22.21 12.74 0.96
N ARG A 191 20.99 12.58 1.48
CA ARG A 191 20.66 11.64 2.56
C ARG A 191 19.40 10.85 2.23
N LYS A 192 19.34 9.62 2.73
CA LYS A 192 18.12 8.76 2.65
C LYS A 192 17.77 8.23 4.03
N HIS A 193 16.49 8.21 4.35
CA HIS A 193 15.96 7.79 5.64
C HIS A 193 15.11 6.53 5.55
N TRP A 194 15.15 5.72 6.61
CA TRP A 194 14.32 4.52 6.82
C TRP A 194 14.45 3.48 5.72
N ILE A 195 15.68 3.27 5.23
CA ILE A 195 15.93 2.33 4.13
C ILE A 195 16.09 0.91 4.67
N GLY A 196 15.09 0.09 4.41
CA GLY A 196 15.08 -1.32 4.81
C GLY A 196 16.26 -2.09 4.20
N LEU A 197 16.87 -2.97 4.99
CA LEU A 197 18.03 -3.81 4.62
C LEU A 197 19.30 -3.06 4.24
N ALA A 198 19.33 -1.72 4.18
CA ALA A 198 20.47 -0.98 3.67
C ALA A 198 21.75 -1.15 4.50
N HIS A 199 21.64 -1.56 5.77
CA HIS A 199 22.79 -1.89 6.64
C HIS A 199 23.57 -3.15 6.20
N ARG A 200 22.95 -4.00 5.35
CA ARG A 200 23.55 -5.23 4.82
C ARG A 200 23.39 -5.40 3.30
N ALA A 201 22.73 -4.45 2.63
CA ALA A 201 22.52 -4.53 1.19
C ALA A 201 23.84 -4.29 0.43
N GLU A 202 24.11 -5.12 -0.56
CA GLU A 202 25.25 -4.95 -1.51
C GLU A 202 24.86 -4.11 -2.72
N VAL A 203 23.56 -4.02 -3.01
CA VAL A 203 23.00 -3.28 -4.14
C VAL A 203 21.84 -2.44 -3.65
N ILE A 204 21.90 -1.14 -3.89
CA ILE A 204 20.87 -0.19 -3.47
C ILE A 204 20.41 0.61 -4.69
N THR A 205 19.11 0.57 -5.00
CA THR A 205 18.53 1.50 -5.97
C THR A 205 18.31 2.84 -5.31
N VAL A 206 19.11 3.86 -5.69
CA VAL A 206 19.06 5.22 -5.14
C VAL A 206 18.44 6.17 -6.15
N PHE A 207 17.51 7.02 -5.70
CA PHE A 207 16.92 8.06 -6.52
C PHE A 207 17.51 9.42 -6.18
N ALA A 208 17.96 10.14 -7.22
CA ALA A 208 18.53 11.48 -7.09
C ALA A 208 18.04 12.39 -8.21
N GLN A 209 17.89 13.68 -7.93
CA GLN A 209 17.58 14.69 -8.94
C GLN A 209 18.76 14.87 -9.88
N THR A 210 18.49 14.86 -11.19
CA THR A 210 19.48 15.10 -12.24
C THR A 210 19.05 16.28 -13.12
N PRO A 211 20.01 17.09 -13.60
CA PRO A 211 19.73 18.10 -14.60
C PRO A 211 19.16 17.47 -15.89
N THR A 212 18.04 17.97 -16.35
CA THR A 212 17.37 17.54 -17.60
C THR A 212 16.80 18.74 -18.33
N THR A 213 16.33 18.53 -19.55
CA THR A 213 15.62 19.56 -20.30
C THR A 213 14.12 19.28 -20.26
N GLY A 214 13.34 20.28 -19.87
CA GLY A 214 11.86 20.22 -19.88
C GLY A 214 11.29 20.14 -21.31
N ARG A 215 9.98 19.84 -21.42
CA ARG A 215 9.28 19.83 -22.71
C ARG A 215 9.25 21.20 -23.39
N ASP A 216 9.40 22.26 -22.62
CA ASP A 216 9.47 23.66 -23.06
C ASP A 216 10.91 24.12 -23.38
N GLY A 217 11.89 23.20 -23.40
CA GLY A 217 13.30 23.46 -23.67
C GLY A 217 14.06 24.08 -22.49
N ARG A 218 13.41 24.32 -21.34
CA ARG A 218 14.06 24.93 -20.17
C ARG A 218 14.77 23.89 -19.31
N PRO A 219 15.89 24.28 -18.67
CA PRO A 219 16.54 23.42 -17.66
C PRO A 219 15.55 23.06 -16.55
N THR A 220 15.52 21.79 -16.17
CA THR A 220 14.69 21.28 -15.08
C THR A 220 15.43 20.15 -14.36
N GLN A 221 14.94 19.79 -13.17
CA GLN A 221 15.45 18.65 -12.41
C GLN A 221 14.40 17.54 -12.46
N LYS A 222 14.86 16.30 -12.64
CA LYS A 222 14.01 15.11 -12.60
C LYS A 222 14.71 13.96 -11.89
N PRO A 223 13.99 13.14 -11.11
CA PRO A 223 14.58 11.96 -10.50
C PRO A 223 15.13 10.99 -11.53
N THR A 224 16.33 10.50 -11.27
CA THR A 224 16.99 9.36 -11.95
C THR A 224 17.24 8.28 -10.93
N ALA A 225 17.14 7.01 -11.33
CA ALA A 225 17.49 5.87 -10.50
C ALA A 225 18.93 5.42 -10.79
N PHE A 226 19.68 5.11 -9.74
CA PHE A 226 21.06 4.66 -9.80
C PHE A 226 21.24 3.36 -9.03
N ILE A 227 22.04 2.45 -9.57
CA ILE A 227 22.53 1.27 -8.86
C ILE A 227 23.75 1.69 -8.04
N VAL A 228 23.64 1.64 -6.73
CA VAL A 228 24.72 2.02 -5.81
C VAL A 228 25.23 0.81 -5.05
N ARG A 229 26.54 0.74 -4.86
CA ARG A 229 27.18 -0.25 -3.99
C ARG A 229 27.74 0.44 -2.74
N PRO A 230 27.51 -0.11 -1.54
CA PRO A 230 28.04 0.47 -0.28
C PRO A 230 29.57 0.59 -0.23
N SER A 231 30.30 -0.23 -1.03
CA SER A 231 31.75 -0.14 -1.17
C SER A 231 32.26 1.09 -1.94
N THR A 232 31.32 1.87 -2.55
CA THR A 232 31.68 3.08 -3.32
C THR A 232 32.15 4.19 -2.37
N PRO A 233 33.30 4.82 -2.58
CA PRO A 233 33.75 5.94 -1.75
C PRO A 233 32.71 7.06 -1.70
N GLY A 234 32.47 7.63 -0.52
CA GLY A 234 31.46 8.64 -0.29
C GLY A 234 30.08 8.08 0.14
N PHE A 235 29.92 6.75 0.23
CA PHE A 235 28.77 6.12 0.84
C PHE A 235 28.99 5.90 2.34
N ARG A 236 27.96 6.17 3.16
CA ARG A 236 28.00 5.90 4.59
C ARG A 236 26.63 5.49 5.11
N VAL A 237 26.57 4.43 5.92
CA VAL A 237 25.44 4.13 6.80
C VAL A 237 25.64 4.98 8.06
N VAL A 238 24.72 5.91 8.32
CA VAL A 238 24.79 6.83 9.47
C VAL A 238 24.41 6.13 10.76
N GLY A 239 23.36 5.31 10.69
CA GLY A 239 22.83 4.57 11.82
C GLY A 239 21.60 3.75 11.46
N THR A 240 21.05 3.10 12.46
CA THR A 240 19.79 2.33 12.37
C THR A 240 18.74 2.90 13.31
N VAL A 241 17.47 2.67 13.01
CA VAL A 241 16.35 3.31 13.71
C VAL A 241 15.59 2.28 14.57
N ARG A 242 15.37 2.59 15.85
CA ARG A 242 14.46 1.84 16.72
C ARG A 242 13.00 2.14 16.40
N LYS A 243 12.13 1.15 16.48
CA LYS A 243 10.75 1.26 15.98
C LYS A 243 9.71 0.77 16.97
N MET A 244 8.48 1.21 16.80
CA MET A 244 7.31 0.76 17.55
C MET A 244 7.05 -0.73 17.31
N GLY A 245 7.03 -1.19 16.06
CA GLY A 245 6.76 -2.55 15.63
C GLY A 245 7.66 -2.95 14.46
N ILE A 246 7.44 -4.15 13.92
CA ILE A 246 8.30 -4.78 12.91
C ILE A 246 9.79 -4.65 13.27
N ARG A 247 10.08 -4.84 14.55
CA ARG A 247 11.39 -4.49 15.14
C ARG A 247 12.51 -5.36 14.59
N GLY A 248 12.22 -6.61 14.22
CA GLY A 248 13.19 -7.51 13.60
C GLY A 248 13.70 -7.03 12.22
N SER A 249 12.97 -6.16 11.50
CA SER A 249 13.42 -5.59 10.23
C SER A 249 14.18 -4.29 10.45
N THR A 250 15.48 -4.26 10.20
CA THR A 250 16.32 -3.07 10.40
C THR A 250 16.14 -2.05 9.27
N GLN A 251 15.96 -0.78 9.62
CA GLN A 251 16.00 0.37 8.72
C GLN A 251 17.23 1.22 9.02
N ALA A 252 17.93 1.65 7.96
CA ALA A 252 19.13 2.47 8.06
C ALA A 252 18.93 3.87 7.49
N GLU A 253 19.74 4.78 7.97
CA GLU A 253 19.94 6.13 7.43
C GLU A 253 21.22 6.13 6.60
N LEU A 254 21.15 6.71 5.40
CA LEU A 254 22.24 6.73 4.43
C LEU A 254 22.67 8.16 4.13
N GLU A 255 23.96 8.35 3.96
CA GLU A 255 24.56 9.60 3.51
C GLU A 255 25.46 9.36 2.30
N PHE A 256 25.36 10.27 1.34
CA PHE A 256 26.18 10.29 0.12
C PHE A 256 26.96 11.60 0.08
N THR A 257 28.28 11.55 0.06
CA THR A 257 29.15 12.72 0.00
C THR A 257 29.95 12.67 -1.30
N ARG A 258 29.46 13.36 -2.35
CA ARG A 258 30.04 13.35 -3.70
C ARG A 258 30.43 11.93 -4.17
N MET A 259 29.58 10.96 -3.87
CA MET A 259 29.79 9.56 -4.23
C MET A 259 29.69 9.41 -5.76
N VAL A 260 30.78 9.04 -6.40
CA VAL A 260 30.84 8.90 -7.86
C VAL A 260 30.42 7.50 -8.28
N VAL A 261 29.40 7.42 -9.13
CA VAL A 261 28.94 6.18 -9.77
C VAL A 261 29.13 6.29 -11.29
N PRO A 262 29.60 5.23 -11.97
CA PRO A 262 29.79 5.24 -13.42
C PRO A 262 28.46 5.28 -14.19
N ASP A 263 28.52 5.60 -15.47
CA ASP A 263 27.34 5.74 -16.34
C ASP A 263 26.55 4.45 -16.48
N ASP A 264 27.19 3.30 -16.49
CA ASP A 264 26.55 1.99 -16.56
C ASP A 264 25.77 1.61 -15.27
N HIS A 265 25.87 2.43 -14.23
CA HIS A 265 25.08 2.32 -13.01
C HIS A 265 23.74 3.11 -13.06
N VAL A 266 23.45 3.85 -14.12
CA VAL A 266 22.13 4.42 -14.33
C VAL A 266 21.13 3.28 -14.59
N LEU A 267 20.07 3.22 -13.81
CA LEU A 267 19.01 2.24 -13.98
C LEU A 267 17.90 2.86 -14.87
N GLY A 268 17.67 2.27 -16.04
CA GLY A 268 16.79 2.83 -17.05
C GLY A 268 17.38 4.09 -17.71
N GLU A 269 16.59 5.17 -17.81
CA GLU A 269 16.96 6.42 -18.49
C GLU A 269 17.08 7.58 -17.49
N VAL A 270 17.99 8.51 -17.78
CA VAL A 270 18.16 9.75 -17.01
C VAL A 270 16.85 10.56 -17.03
N GLY A 271 16.40 11.03 -15.87
CA GLY A 271 15.16 11.77 -15.69
C GLY A 271 13.87 10.92 -15.71
N ARG A 272 13.99 9.57 -15.75
CA ARG A 272 12.86 8.64 -15.71
C ARG A 272 12.74 7.88 -14.37
N GLY A 273 13.52 8.24 -13.37
CA GLY A 273 13.52 7.58 -12.07
C GLY A 273 12.16 7.55 -11.37
N PHE A 274 11.35 8.61 -11.49
CA PHE A 274 10.01 8.62 -10.90
C PHE A 274 9.08 7.56 -11.51
N GLN A 275 9.19 7.29 -12.80
CA GLN A 275 8.44 6.20 -13.45
C GLN A 275 8.86 4.84 -12.90
N ILE A 276 10.17 4.64 -12.69
CA ILE A 276 10.70 3.42 -12.08
C ILE A 276 10.15 3.28 -10.65
N ALA A 277 10.19 4.37 -9.87
CA ALA A 277 9.66 4.38 -8.50
C ALA A 277 8.19 3.97 -8.44
N VAL A 278 7.32 4.57 -9.24
CA VAL A 278 5.88 4.28 -9.23
C VAL A 278 5.58 2.84 -9.64
N ASN A 279 6.23 2.32 -10.68
CA ASN A 279 6.02 0.93 -11.12
C ASN A 279 6.48 -0.08 -10.07
N THR A 280 7.58 0.18 -9.38
CA THR A 280 8.08 -0.65 -8.29
C THR A 280 7.11 -0.64 -7.10
N LEU A 281 6.59 0.54 -6.74
CA LEU A 281 5.64 0.71 -5.63
C LEU A 281 4.30 -0.02 -5.86
N ASN A 282 3.85 -0.19 -7.11
CA ASN A 282 2.63 -0.96 -7.38
C ASN A 282 2.79 -2.44 -6.99
N ALA A 283 3.97 -3.03 -7.22
CA ALA A 283 4.28 -4.37 -6.74
C ALA A 283 4.36 -4.43 -5.19
N GLY A 284 4.92 -3.41 -4.55
CA GLY A 284 4.95 -3.27 -3.09
C GLY A 284 3.55 -3.19 -2.48
N ARG A 285 2.61 -2.50 -3.13
CA ARG A 285 1.20 -2.42 -2.69
C ARG A 285 0.48 -3.75 -2.77
N LEU A 286 0.74 -4.58 -3.80
CA LEU A 286 0.23 -5.96 -3.86
C LEU A 286 0.78 -6.77 -2.68
N SER A 287 2.09 -6.68 -2.42
CA SER A 287 2.72 -7.35 -1.28
C SER A 287 2.01 -7.02 0.03
N LEU A 288 1.79 -5.72 0.28
CA LEU A 288 1.11 -5.26 1.48
C LEU A 288 -0.33 -5.75 1.57
N ALA A 289 -1.08 -5.69 0.48
CA ALA A 289 -2.47 -6.19 0.46
C ALA A 289 -2.51 -7.69 0.76
N ALA A 290 -1.62 -8.48 0.16
CA ALA A 290 -1.51 -9.93 0.40
C ALA A 290 -1.07 -10.23 1.84
N GLY A 291 -0.02 -9.54 2.33
CA GLY A 291 0.49 -9.71 3.69
C GLY A 291 -0.55 -9.36 4.75
N CYS A 292 -1.17 -8.18 4.65
CA CYS A 292 -2.22 -7.75 5.58
C CYS A 292 -3.44 -8.68 5.54
N GLY A 293 -3.86 -9.14 4.35
CA GLY A 293 -4.97 -10.07 4.20
C GLY A 293 -4.71 -11.42 4.88
N GLN A 294 -3.53 -12.00 4.67
CA GLN A 294 -3.15 -13.27 5.33
C GLN A 294 -2.95 -13.09 6.83
N SER A 295 -2.32 -11.99 7.28
CA SER A 295 -2.20 -11.67 8.71
C SER A 295 -3.56 -11.49 9.37
N THR A 296 -4.53 -10.86 8.68
CA THR A 296 -5.90 -10.73 9.19
C THR A 296 -6.55 -12.09 9.43
N LYS A 297 -6.39 -13.05 8.50
CA LYS A 297 -6.94 -14.41 8.68
C LYS A 297 -6.32 -15.12 9.89
N ALA A 298 -5.02 -14.96 10.10
CA ALA A 298 -4.36 -15.47 11.28
C ALA A 298 -4.89 -14.83 12.58
N VAL A 299 -5.08 -13.51 12.57
CA VAL A 299 -5.66 -12.74 13.70
C VAL A 299 -7.10 -13.18 13.97
N VAL A 300 -7.93 -13.36 12.95
CA VAL A 300 -9.32 -13.85 13.13
C VAL A 300 -9.33 -15.25 13.74
N GLY A 301 -8.45 -16.16 13.29
CA GLY A 301 -8.30 -17.49 13.86
C GLY A 301 -7.86 -17.46 15.33
N GLU A 302 -6.91 -16.60 15.68
CA GLU A 302 -6.45 -16.41 17.07
C GLU A 302 -7.55 -15.82 17.94
N THR A 303 -8.27 -14.80 17.45
CA THR A 303 -9.39 -14.19 18.16
C THR A 303 -10.50 -15.22 18.44
N ALA A 304 -10.83 -16.04 17.45
CA ALA A 304 -11.84 -17.09 17.60
C ALA A 304 -11.43 -18.12 18.65
N ARG A 305 -10.18 -18.61 18.58
CA ARG A 305 -9.64 -19.59 19.54
C ARG A 305 -9.64 -19.03 20.97
N TYR A 306 -9.15 -17.80 21.16
CA TYR A 306 -9.15 -17.16 22.45
C TYR A 306 -10.57 -16.95 23.00
N ALA A 307 -11.49 -16.44 22.18
CA ALA A 307 -12.86 -16.17 22.59
C ALA A 307 -13.63 -17.45 22.98
N GLU A 308 -13.35 -18.57 22.30
CA GLU A 308 -13.94 -19.88 22.63
C GLU A 308 -13.42 -20.43 23.95
N GLN A 309 -12.13 -20.29 24.24
CA GLN A 309 -11.50 -20.81 25.47
C GLN A 309 -11.73 -19.94 26.71
N ARG A 310 -11.95 -18.62 26.50
CA ARG A 310 -12.08 -17.68 27.63
C ARG A 310 -13.52 -17.62 28.12
N VAL A 311 -13.77 -18.12 29.31
CA VAL A 311 -15.09 -18.04 29.97
C VAL A 311 -15.14 -16.83 30.90
N GLN A 312 -16.18 -15.98 30.75
CA GLN A 312 -16.56 -14.90 31.66
C GLN A 312 -18.08 -14.81 31.72
N PHE A 313 -18.64 -14.33 32.83
CA PHE A 313 -20.09 -14.26 33.04
C PHE A 313 -20.81 -15.61 32.84
N GLY A 314 -20.10 -16.72 33.11
CA GLY A 314 -20.66 -18.07 32.98
C GLY A 314 -20.67 -18.66 31.57
N ALA A 315 -20.12 -17.97 30.56
CA ALA A 315 -20.12 -18.41 29.16
C ALA A 315 -18.80 -18.08 28.43
N PRO A 316 -18.42 -18.80 27.35
CA PRO A 316 -17.33 -18.42 26.49
C PRO A 316 -17.55 -17.03 25.88
N LEU A 317 -16.48 -16.23 25.70
CA LEU A 317 -16.60 -14.90 25.08
C LEU A 317 -17.19 -14.97 23.67
N ALA A 318 -16.97 -16.07 22.94
CA ALA A 318 -17.51 -16.31 21.61
C ALA A 318 -19.06 -16.35 21.58
N SER A 319 -19.70 -16.61 22.70
CA SER A 319 -21.18 -16.63 22.77
C SER A 319 -21.83 -15.25 22.85
N PHE A 320 -21.05 -14.19 23.12
CA PHE A 320 -21.60 -12.82 23.22
C PHE A 320 -21.65 -12.13 21.86
N GLU A 321 -22.78 -11.51 21.53
CA GLU A 321 -23.04 -10.87 20.23
C GLU A 321 -22.00 -9.79 19.85
N ILE A 322 -21.47 -9.04 20.82
CA ILE A 322 -20.42 -8.04 20.58
C ILE A 322 -19.13 -8.70 20.06
N THR A 323 -18.77 -9.87 20.60
CA THR A 323 -17.62 -10.67 20.14
C THR A 323 -17.91 -11.29 18.77
N GLN A 324 -19.13 -11.83 18.59
CA GLN A 324 -19.57 -12.41 17.32
C GLN A 324 -19.51 -11.38 16.18
N ARG A 325 -19.97 -10.14 16.43
CA ARG A 325 -19.89 -9.04 15.45
C ARG A 325 -18.45 -8.77 15.01
N LYS A 326 -17.49 -8.74 15.95
CA LYS A 326 -16.06 -8.54 15.64
C LYS A 326 -15.51 -9.68 14.80
N LEU A 327 -15.76 -10.92 15.20
CA LEU A 327 -15.32 -12.11 14.47
C LEU A 327 -15.91 -12.17 13.05
N ALA A 328 -17.22 -12.01 12.93
CA ALA A 328 -17.91 -12.13 11.67
C ALA A 328 -17.55 -10.99 10.71
N GLY A 329 -17.48 -9.74 11.17
CA GLY A 329 -17.12 -8.59 10.36
C GLY A 329 -15.68 -8.70 9.85
N ASN A 330 -14.72 -9.04 10.72
CA ASN A 330 -13.32 -9.22 10.31
C ASN A 330 -13.13 -10.42 9.35
N ALA A 331 -13.89 -11.51 9.52
CA ALA A 331 -13.88 -12.65 8.61
C ALA A 331 -14.45 -12.29 7.22
N ALA A 332 -15.57 -11.57 7.17
CA ALA A 332 -16.19 -11.12 5.92
C ALA A 332 -15.28 -10.13 5.16
N ASP A 333 -14.67 -9.18 5.86
CA ASP A 333 -13.72 -8.24 5.25
C ASP A 333 -12.41 -8.95 4.81
N ALA A 334 -11.95 -10.00 5.53
CA ALA A 334 -10.81 -10.82 5.09
C ALA A 334 -11.13 -11.59 3.80
N TYR A 335 -12.35 -12.11 3.67
CA TYR A 335 -12.83 -12.77 2.44
C TYR A 335 -12.83 -11.80 1.26
N ALA A 336 -13.28 -10.56 1.46
CA ALA A 336 -13.25 -9.52 0.46
C ALA A 336 -11.82 -9.09 0.11
N CYS A 337 -10.94 -8.97 1.10
CA CYS A 337 -9.51 -8.68 0.89
C CYS A 337 -8.85 -9.75 0.00
N ASP A 338 -9.10 -11.03 0.27
CA ASP A 338 -8.62 -12.12 -0.58
C ASP A 338 -9.13 -12.02 -2.03
N ALA A 339 -10.41 -11.61 -2.20
CA ALA A 339 -10.98 -11.40 -3.52
C ALA A 339 -10.29 -10.23 -4.25
N MET A 340 -10.01 -9.13 -3.55
CA MET A 340 -9.26 -8.00 -4.12
C MET A 340 -7.84 -8.40 -4.51
N VAL A 341 -7.12 -9.13 -3.66
CA VAL A 341 -5.75 -9.59 -3.91
C VAL A 341 -5.71 -10.55 -5.10
N GLY A 342 -6.65 -11.48 -5.19
CA GLY A 342 -6.74 -12.41 -6.32
C GLY A 342 -6.96 -11.70 -7.66
N HIS A 343 -7.89 -10.74 -7.71
CA HIS A 343 -8.11 -9.92 -8.91
C HIS A 343 -6.88 -9.06 -9.24
N LEU A 344 -6.35 -8.33 -8.24
CA LEU A 344 -5.19 -7.44 -8.43
C LEU A 344 -3.97 -8.20 -8.94
N SER A 345 -3.68 -9.38 -8.39
CA SER A 345 -2.52 -10.17 -8.82
C SER A 345 -2.63 -10.60 -10.28
N ALA A 346 -3.82 -11.01 -10.72
CA ALA A 346 -4.07 -11.36 -12.12
C ALA A 346 -4.02 -10.13 -13.04
N ALA A 347 -4.56 -8.99 -12.60
CA ALA A 347 -4.50 -7.74 -13.36
C ALA A 347 -3.05 -7.21 -13.53
N LEU A 348 -2.18 -7.44 -12.55
CA LEU A 348 -0.76 -7.09 -12.65
C LEU A 348 0.04 -8.07 -13.52
N ASP A 349 -0.46 -9.28 -13.74
CA ASP A 349 0.11 -10.25 -14.69
C ASP A 349 -0.27 -9.92 -16.15
N ASP A 350 -1.32 -9.09 -16.37
CA ASP A 350 -1.77 -8.67 -17.69
C ASP A 350 -1.19 -7.30 -18.08
N PRO A 351 -0.26 -7.24 -19.04
CA PRO A 351 0.36 -5.98 -19.46
C PRO A 351 -0.60 -5.02 -20.18
N THR A 352 -1.82 -5.45 -20.53
CA THR A 352 -2.83 -4.63 -21.20
C THR A 352 -3.69 -3.84 -20.22
N VAL A 353 -3.67 -4.19 -18.93
CA VAL A 353 -4.45 -3.57 -17.85
C VAL A 353 -3.61 -2.54 -17.10
N ASP A 354 -4.23 -1.44 -16.67
CA ASP A 354 -3.67 -0.47 -15.70
C ASP A 354 -4.26 -0.73 -14.32
N ALA A 355 -3.53 -1.45 -13.50
CA ALA A 355 -3.97 -1.83 -12.14
C ALA A 355 -3.46 -0.90 -11.02
N ALA A 356 -2.98 0.31 -11.35
CA ALA A 356 -2.38 1.21 -10.36
C ALA A 356 -3.37 1.70 -9.30
N LEU A 357 -4.62 1.96 -9.69
CA LEU A 357 -5.68 2.37 -8.76
C LEU A 357 -6.15 1.20 -7.90
N GLU A 358 -6.29 0.02 -8.49
CA GLU A 358 -6.63 -1.23 -7.83
C GLU A 358 -5.59 -1.59 -6.77
N ALA A 359 -4.30 -1.44 -7.08
CA ALA A 359 -3.20 -1.67 -6.13
C ALA A 359 -3.26 -0.70 -4.93
N ALA A 360 -3.54 0.58 -5.18
CA ALA A 360 -3.71 1.57 -4.12
C ALA A 360 -4.94 1.27 -3.26
N ALA A 361 -6.08 0.94 -3.87
CA ALA A 361 -7.31 0.60 -3.19
C ALA A 361 -7.19 -0.66 -2.32
N ALA A 362 -6.59 -1.72 -2.86
CA ALA A 362 -6.36 -2.97 -2.14
C ALA A 362 -5.41 -2.77 -0.94
N LYS A 363 -4.35 -1.96 -1.11
CA LYS A 363 -3.42 -1.63 -0.01
C LYS A 363 -4.14 -0.85 1.10
N VAL A 364 -4.93 0.16 0.77
CA VAL A 364 -5.70 0.91 1.77
C VAL A 364 -6.66 -0.01 2.50
N PHE A 365 -7.46 -0.78 1.78
CA PHE A 365 -8.44 -1.69 2.37
C PHE A 365 -7.79 -2.70 3.32
N ALA A 366 -6.76 -3.42 2.86
CA ALA A 366 -6.10 -4.47 3.62
C ALA A 366 -5.38 -3.94 4.87
N SER A 367 -4.72 -2.78 4.77
CA SER A 367 -3.98 -2.20 5.91
C SER A 367 -4.91 -1.61 7.00
N GLU A 368 -6.07 -1.06 6.62
CA GLU A 368 -7.10 -0.66 7.58
C GLU A 368 -7.73 -1.89 8.24
N LEU A 369 -7.95 -2.95 7.48
CA LEU A 369 -8.51 -4.20 7.96
C LEU A 369 -7.61 -4.86 9.01
N VAL A 370 -6.33 -5.09 8.71
CA VAL A 370 -5.41 -5.75 9.66
C VAL A 370 -5.25 -4.94 10.95
N TRP A 371 -5.22 -3.60 10.84
CA TRP A 371 -5.19 -2.72 12.01
C TRP A 371 -6.43 -2.92 12.89
N ARG A 372 -7.63 -2.86 12.32
CA ARG A 372 -8.87 -3.06 13.04
C ARG A 372 -8.98 -4.47 13.65
N ALA A 373 -8.62 -5.50 12.90
CA ALA A 373 -8.69 -6.87 13.37
C ALA A 373 -7.74 -7.13 14.54
N THR A 374 -6.52 -6.58 14.53
CA THR A 374 -5.57 -6.70 15.65
C THR A 374 -6.02 -5.90 16.88
N ASP A 375 -6.60 -4.73 16.69
CA ASP A 375 -7.20 -3.95 17.79
C ASP A 375 -8.37 -4.72 18.43
N ASP A 376 -9.24 -5.31 17.62
CA ASP A 376 -10.32 -6.19 18.10
C ASP A 376 -9.79 -7.41 18.87
N LEU A 377 -8.68 -8.02 18.43
CA LEU A 377 -8.02 -9.12 19.14
C LEU A 377 -7.52 -8.67 20.52
N VAL A 378 -6.82 -7.55 20.59
CA VAL A 378 -6.34 -6.98 21.86
C VAL A 378 -7.52 -6.68 22.78
N GLN A 379 -8.60 -6.09 22.27
CA GLN A 379 -9.81 -5.79 23.03
C GLN A 379 -10.49 -7.06 23.56
N VAL A 380 -10.63 -8.11 22.76
CA VAL A 380 -11.22 -9.39 23.17
C VAL A 380 -10.34 -10.11 24.20
N ALA A 381 -9.02 -10.02 24.06
CA ALA A 381 -8.07 -10.61 24.99
C ALA A 381 -7.99 -9.85 26.32
N GLY A 382 -8.48 -8.59 26.39
CA GLY A 382 -8.48 -7.78 27.60
C GLY A 382 -7.06 -7.53 28.12
N GLY A 383 -6.85 -7.65 29.43
CA GLY A 383 -5.52 -7.45 30.04
C GLY A 383 -4.41 -8.32 29.42
N ARG A 384 -4.75 -9.54 28.98
CA ARG A 384 -3.79 -10.40 28.26
C ARG A 384 -3.42 -9.85 26.88
N GLY A 385 -4.30 -9.06 26.27
CA GLY A 385 -4.02 -8.37 25.01
C GLY A 385 -2.95 -7.29 25.13
N TYR A 386 -2.75 -6.77 26.34
CA TYR A 386 -1.90 -5.61 26.62
C TYR A 386 -0.52 -5.94 27.20
N VAL A 387 -0.36 -7.12 27.78
CA VAL A 387 0.86 -7.50 28.51
C VAL A 387 1.63 -8.62 27.81
N LYS A 388 2.97 -8.58 27.95
CA LYS A 388 3.84 -9.72 27.63
C LYS A 388 3.63 -10.86 28.68
N PRO A 389 3.82 -12.15 28.32
CA PRO A 389 4.43 -12.66 27.08
C PRO A 389 3.44 -13.01 25.96
N TYR A 390 2.21 -12.53 26.03
CA TYR A 390 1.23 -12.79 24.97
C TYR A 390 1.60 -12.05 23.67
N PRO A 391 1.30 -12.60 22.47
CA PRO A 391 1.75 -12.00 21.21
C PRO A 391 0.91 -10.80 20.77
N TYR A 392 -0.21 -10.50 21.43
CA TYR A 392 -1.27 -9.63 20.92
C TYR A 392 -0.83 -8.16 20.81
N GLU A 393 -0.12 -7.64 21.82
CA GLU A 393 0.39 -6.26 21.82
C GLU A 393 1.42 -6.05 20.68
N ARG A 394 2.28 -7.07 20.43
CA ARG A 394 3.24 -7.04 19.32
C ARG A 394 2.52 -7.03 17.98
N MET A 395 1.51 -7.90 17.79
CA MET A 395 0.72 -7.95 16.55
C MET A 395 0.08 -6.59 16.23
N LEU A 396 -0.39 -5.87 17.27
CA LEU A 396 -0.94 -4.52 17.10
C LEU A 396 0.14 -3.51 16.72
N ARG A 397 1.31 -3.53 17.38
CA ARG A 397 2.44 -2.66 17.05
C ARG A 397 2.91 -2.88 15.61
N ASP A 398 3.02 -4.12 15.19
CA ASP A 398 3.44 -4.49 13.84
C ASP A 398 2.41 -4.10 12.77
N ALA A 399 1.12 -4.19 13.07
CA ALA A 399 0.06 -3.80 12.15
C ALA A 399 0.05 -2.30 11.84
N ARG A 400 0.52 -1.44 12.77
CA ARG A 400 0.37 0.03 12.68
C ARG A 400 1.05 0.65 11.47
N ILE A 401 2.23 0.17 11.13
CA ILE A 401 3.05 0.73 10.04
C ILE A 401 2.41 0.56 8.67
N ASN A 402 1.58 -0.48 8.47
CA ASN A 402 0.97 -0.79 7.18
C ASN A 402 0.09 0.35 6.63
N ARG A 403 -0.41 1.24 7.48
CA ARG A 403 -1.17 2.43 7.08
C ARG A 403 -0.29 3.61 6.65
N ILE A 404 1.05 3.52 6.88
CA ILE A 404 2.00 4.61 6.68
C ILE A 404 2.89 4.38 5.46
N PHE A 405 3.64 3.28 5.42
CA PHE A 405 4.61 3.02 4.36
C PHE A 405 3.96 2.56 3.04
N GLU A 406 4.74 2.49 1.95
CA GLU A 406 4.27 2.18 0.58
C GLU A 406 3.18 3.15 0.08
N GLY A 407 3.21 4.38 0.59
CA GLY A 407 2.23 5.43 0.41
C GLY A 407 1.21 5.45 1.55
N ALA A 408 1.21 6.53 2.34
CA ALA A 408 0.26 6.71 3.43
C ALA A 408 -1.18 6.58 2.92
N ASN A 409 -2.04 5.94 3.72
CA ASN A 409 -3.43 5.68 3.30
C ASN A 409 -4.18 6.96 2.92
N ASP A 410 -3.92 8.07 3.61
CA ASP A 410 -4.54 9.37 3.30
C ASP A 410 -4.12 9.86 1.91
N VAL A 411 -2.82 9.73 1.58
CA VAL A 411 -2.28 10.10 0.26
C VAL A 411 -2.81 9.16 -0.82
N LEU A 412 -2.93 7.86 -0.54
CA LEU A 412 -3.48 6.90 -1.51
C LEU A 412 -4.96 7.13 -1.78
N ARG A 413 -5.76 7.55 -0.78
CA ARG A 413 -7.15 7.97 -1.02
C ARG A 413 -7.22 9.16 -1.97
N VAL A 414 -6.37 10.17 -1.77
CA VAL A 414 -6.25 11.32 -2.69
C VAL A 414 -5.83 10.84 -4.08
N PHE A 415 -4.84 9.96 -4.17
CA PHE A 415 -4.39 9.38 -5.45
C PHE A 415 -5.51 8.65 -6.19
N VAL A 416 -6.26 7.76 -5.51
CA VAL A 416 -7.38 7.01 -6.09
C VAL A 416 -8.46 7.94 -6.63
N ALA A 417 -8.91 8.91 -5.84
CA ALA A 417 -9.98 9.80 -6.28
C ALA A 417 -9.53 10.75 -7.39
N LEU A 418 -8.38 11.41 -7.26
CA LEU A 418 -7.93 12.39 -8.27
C LEU A 418 -7.63 11.74 -9.62
N ASN A 419 -7.12 10.50 -9.66
CA ASN A 419 -6.96 9.78 -10.92
C ASN A 419 -8.29 9.21 -11.44
N GLY A 420 -9.18 8.79 -10.55
CA GLY A 420 -10.51 8.32 -10.91
C GLY A 420 -11.39 9.39 -11.56
N VAL A 421 -11.32 10.63 -11.07
CA VAL A 421 -12.14 11.73 -11.60
C VAL A 421 -11.63 12.33 -12.91
N GLN A 422 -10.45 11.95 -13.42
CA GLN A 422 -9.88 12.52 -14.65
C GLN A 422 -10.79 12.30 -15.86
N GLY A 423 -11.23 11.06 -16.13
CA GLY A 423 -12.12 10.74 -17.23
C GLY A 423 -13.45 11.52 -17.18
N PRO A 424 -14.21 11.46 -16.07
CA PRO A 424 -15.39 12.29 -15.89
C PRO A 424 -15.15 13.79 -16.07
N ALA A 425 -14.02 14.32 -15.60
CA ALA A 425 -13.68 15.74 -15.76
C ALA A 425 -13.39 16.13 -17.24
N GLU A 426 -12.73 15.26 -18.01
CA GLU A 426 -12.48 15.45 -19.44
C GLU A 426 -13.80 15.43 -20.20
N ARG A 427 -14.67 14.45 -19.95
CA ARG A 427 -15.99 14.35 -20.57
C ARG A 427 -16.85 15.59 -20.30
N LEU A 428 -16.87 16.10 -19.05
CA LEU A 428 -17.60 17.33 -18.72
C LEU A 428 -17.05 18.56 -19.45
N ARG A 429 -15.73 18.62 -19.70
CA ARG A 429 -15.14 19.68 -20.53
C ARG A 429 -15.56 19.58 -22.00
N GLU A 430 -15.55 18.36 -22.56
CA GLU A 430 -16.02 18.11 -23.93
C GLU A 430 -17.47 18.52 -24.11
N VAL A 431 -18.36 18.11 -23.20
CA VAL A 431 -19.77 18.54 -23.20
C VAL A 431 -19.90 20.06 -23.06
N GLY A 432 -19.12 20.68 -22.17
CA GLY A 432 -19.12 22.12 -21.99
C GLY A 432 -18.60 22.88 -23.22
N ALA A 433 -17.69 22.30 -24.00
CA ALA A 433 -17.24 22.85 -25.29
C ALA A 433 -18.32 22.64 -26.34
N ALA A 434 -18.96 21.47 -26.40
CA ALA A 434 -20.03 21.15 -27.34
C ALA A 434 -21.28 22.04 -27.16
N LEU A 435 -21.58 22.43 -25.90
CA LEU A 435 -22.67 23.38 -25.61
C LEU A 435 -22.43 24.80 -26.17
N LYS A 436 -21.19 25.14 -26.53
CA LYS A 436 -20.87 26.43 -27.18
C LYS A 436 -21.12 26.40 -28.69
N ASP A 437 -21.17 25.19 -29.28
CA ASP A 437 -21.47 24.96 -30.68
C ASP A 437 -22.40 23.75 -30.85
N PRO A 438 -23.67 23.88 -30.40
CA PRO A 438 -24.59 22.75 -30.29
C PRO A 438 -25.07 22.23 -31.66
N VAL A 439 -24.94 23.02 -32.73
CA VAL A 439 -25.36 22.61 -34.05
C VAL A 439 -24.39 21.62 -34.68
N HIS A 440 -23.07 21.87 -34.56
CA HIS A 440 -22.05 20.98 -35.10
C HIS A 440 -21.70 19.82 -34.20
N GLN A 441 -22.03 19.92 -32.89
CA GLN A 441 -21.74 18.90 -31.90
C GLN A 441 -22.99 18.28 -31.22
N PHE A 442 -24.10 18.28 -31.99
CA PHE A 442 -25.39 17.79 -31.52
C PHE A 442 -25.33 16.38 -30.88
N ASN A 443 -24.58 15.48 -31.51
CA ASN A 443 -24.46 14.09 -31.01
C ASN A 443 -23.83 14.00 -29.62
N VAL A 444 -22.88 14.87 -29.27
CA VAL A 444 -22.24 14.92 -27.94
C VAL A 444 -23.23 15.43 -26.90
N VAL A 445 -23.93 16.50 -27.22
CA VAL A 445 -24.92 17.12 -26.33
C VAL A 445 -26.14 16.22 -26.12
N ALA A 446 -26.70 15.67 -27.22
CA ALA A 446 -27.84 14.77 -27.17
C ALA A 446 -27.50 13.45 -26.46
N GLY A 447 -26.32 12.88 -26.71
CA GLY A 447 -25.83 11.69 -26.02
C GLY A 447 -25.72 11.90 -24.50
N TYR A 448 -25.15 13.03 -24.08
CA TYR A 448 -25.06 13.37 -22.65
C TYR A 448 -26.42 13.61 -22.01
N ALA A 449 -27.31 14.33 -22.69
CA ALA A 449 -28.68 14.59 -22.21
C ALA A 449 -29.48 13.27 -22.06
N THR A 450 -29.42 12.40 -23.06
CA THR A 450 -30.09 11.09 -23.05
C THR A 450 -29.57 10.24 -21.90
N GLU A 451 -28.27 10.20 -21.67
CA GLU A 451 -27.64 9.46 -20.59
C GLU A 451 -28.03 10.02 -19.21
N ARG A 452 -28.13 11.34 -19.07
CA ARG A 452 -28.62 11.95 -17.82
C ARG A 452 -30.08 11.63 -17.55
N VAL A 453 -30.94 11.67 -18.55
CA VAL A 453 -32.36 11.29 -18.42
C VAL A 453 -32.45 9.80 -18.05
N ARG A 454 -31.69 8.94 -18.74
CA ARG A 454 -31.63 7.51 -18.42
C ARG A 454 -31.19 7.26 -16.98
N THR A 455 -30.15 7.96 -16.50
CA THR A 455 -29.67 7.86 -15.12
C THR A 455 -30.70 8.40 -14.12
N ALA A 456 -31.37 9.51 -14.42
CA ALA A 456 -32.40 10.10 -13.55
C ALA A 456 -33.67 9.23 -13.42
N LEU A 457 -34.00 8.49 -14.48
CA LEU A 457 -35.11 7.53 -14.52
C LEU A 457 -34.76 6.15 -13.93
N GLY A 458 -33.60 6.01 -13.26
CA GLY A 458 -33.14 4.74 -12.72
C GLY A 458 -32.61 3.77 -13.78
N GLY A 459 -32.28 4.30 -14.98
CA GLY A 459 -31.68 3.52 -16.04
C GLY A 459 -30.29 2.98 -15.65
N GLN A 460 -30.06 1.73 -15.99
CA GLN A 460 -28.85 1.00 -15.68
C GLN A 460 -27.62 1.75 -16.21
N VAL A 461 -26.58 1.82 -15.38
CA VAL A 461 -25.16 1.98 -15.80
C VAL A 461 -24.86 0.93 -16.86
N ASP A 462 -23.79 1.11 -17.64
CA ASP A 462 -23.25 -0.01 -18.41
C ASP A 462 -22.94 -1.11 -17.40
N GLY A 463 -23.92 -2.01 -17.24
CA GLY A 463 -24.01 -2.95 -16.14
C GLY A 463 -23.15 -4.17 -16.36
N VAL A 464 -23.18 -5.08 -15.44
CA VAL A 464 -22.58 -6.41 -15.61
C VAL A 464 -23.45 -7.21 -16.58
N ASP A 465 -22.97 -7.48 -17.78
CA ASP A 465 -23.70 -8.26 -18.78
C ASP A 465 -23.70 -9.77 -18.45
N VAL A 466 -22.83 -10.20 -17.54
CA VAL A 466 -22.74 -11.60 -17.09
C VAL A 466 -23.96 -11.94 -16.24
N GLU A 467 -24.60 -13.08 -16.55
CA GLU A 467 -25.67 -13.63 -15.73
C GLU A 467 -25.08 -14.23 -14.43
N LEU A 468 -25.45 -13.64 -13.30
CA LEU A 468 -25.02 -14.12 -11.98
C LEU A 468 -26.00 -15.15 -11.41
N HIS A 469 -25.48 -16.03 -10.57
CA HIS A 469 -26.27 -16.96 -9.78
C HIS A 469 -27.41 -16.25 -9.06
N PRO A 470 -28.62 -16.85 -8.93
CA PRO A 470 -29.79 -16.20 -8.32
C PRO A 470 -29.53 -15.55 -6.96
N ARG A 471 -28.68 -16.17 -6.12
CA ARG A 471 -28.28 -15.66 -4.80
C ARG A 471 -27.50 -14.34 -4.88
N LEU A 472 -26.82 -14.07 -5.98
CA LEU A 472 -25.97 -12.87 -6.16
C LEU A 472 -26.67 -11.75 -6.94
N ARG A 473 -27.86 -11.98 -7.51
CA ARG A 473 -28.58 -10.97 -8.32
C ARG A 473 -28.91 -9.70 -7.53
N ALA A 474 -29.20 -9.82 -6.23
CA ALA A 474 -29.41 -8.65 -5.39
C ALA A 474 -28.14 -7.81 -5.24
N HIS A 475 -26.98 -8.45 -5.01
CA HIS A 475 -25.70 -7.76 -4.89
C HIS A 475 -25.27 -7.10 -6.20
N LYS A 476 -25.56 -7.72 -7.38
CA LYS A 476 -25.36 -7.11 -8.69
C LYS A 476 -26.14 -5.80 -8.81
N ARG A 477 -27.47 -5.82 -8.55
CA ARG A 477 -28.32 -4.62 -8.61
C ARG A 477 -27.83 -3.50 -7.66
N TYR A 478 -27.37 -3.88 -6.46
CA TYR A 478 -26.80 -2.91 -5.52
C TYR A 478 -25.48 -2.34 -6.00
N LEU A 479 -24.64 -3.14 -6.62
CA LEU A 479 -23.37 -2.69 -7.22
C LEU A 479 -23.64 -1.66 -8.32
N GLU A 480 -24.50 -2.00 -9.27
CA GLU A 480 -24.89 -1.14 -10.39
C GLU A 480 -25.50 0.20 -9.90
N LYS A 481 -26.40 0.14 -8.92
CA LYS A 481 -26.98 1.34 -8.30
C LYS A 481 -25.90 2.23 -7.66
N HIS A 482 -25.02 1.65 -6.87
CA HIS A 482 -24.02 2.43 -6.15
C HIS A 482 -22.92 2.97 -7.09
N VAL A 483 -22.62 2.29 -8.19
CA VAL A 483 -21.75 2.82 -9.25
C VAL A 483 -22.37 4.04 -9.91
N ALA A 484 -23.68 4.03 -10.18
CA ALA A 484 -24.39 5.21 -10.66
C ALA A 484 -24.34 6.36 -9.64
N GLU A 485 -24.47 6.05 -8.34
CA GLU A 485 -24.37 7.05 -7.28
C GLU A 485 -22.95 7.63 -7.13
N LEU A 486 -21.89 6.81 -7.27
CA LEU A 486 -20.51 7.28 -7.29
C LEU A 486 -20.26 8.20 -8.48
N ARG A 487 -20.71 7.83 -9.68
CA ARG A 487 -20.62 8.67 -10.87
C ARG A 487 -21.30 10.03 -10.64
N ALA A 488 -22.55 10.04 -10.18
CA ALA A 488 -23.29 11.27 -9.91
C ALA A 488 -22.57 12.16 -8.87
N ALA A 489 -22.03 11.56 -7.81
CA ALA A 489 -21.25 12.27 -6.80
C ALA A 489 -19.95 12.85 -7.39
N THR A 490 -19.29 12.10 -8.27
CA THR A 490 -18.05 12.52 -8.98
C THR A 490 -18.34 13.72 -9.89
N GLU A 491 -19.37 13.64 -10.74
CA GLU A 491 -19.77 14.73 -11.63
C GLU A 491 -20.14 16.00 -10.85
N ALA A 492 -20.89 15.84 -9.75
CA ALA A 492 -21.24 16.96 -8.88
C ALA A 492 -20.00 17.62 -8.25
N ALA A 493 -19.06 16.82 -7.75
CA ALA A 493 -17.83 17.32 -7.16
C ALA A 493 -16.95 18.05 -8.19
N VAL A 494 -16.77 17.48 -9.38
CA VAL A 494 -16.01 18.09 -10.48
C VAL A 494 -16.65 19.40 -10.93
N THR A 495 -17.98 19.42 -11.14
CA THR A 495 -18.73 20.60 -11.57
C THR A 495 -18.62 21.74 -10.56
N ARG A 496 -18.76 21.41 -9.26
CA ARG A 496 -18.79 22.39 -8.17
C ARG A 496 -17.42 22.96 -7.87
N HIS A 497 -16.41 22.10 -7.75
CA HIS A 497 -15.09 22.50 -7.27
C HIS A 497 -14.07 22.74 -8.40
N ARG A 498 -14.30 22.20 -9.59
CA ARG A 498 -13.42 22.36 -10.77
C ARG A 498 -11.95 22.08 -10.40
N LYS A 499 -11.03 23.00 -10.77
CA LYS A 499 -9.59 22.89 -10.47
C LYS A 499 -9.27 22.87 -8.95
N LYS A 500 -10.16 23.42 -8.11
CA LYS A 500 -10.00 23.44 -6.66
C LYS A 500 -10.37 22.11 -5.98
N LEU A 501 -10.81 21.10 -6.74
CA LEU A 501 -11.16 19.79 -6.17
C LEU A 501 -9.98 19.16 -5.42
N VAL A 502 -8.75 19.35 -5.89
CA VAL A 502 -7.53 18.86 -5.23
C VAL A 502 -7.36 19.40 -3.81
N GLU A 503 -7.84 20.61 -3.55
CA GLU A 503 -7.80 21.27 -2.23
C GLU A 503 -8.96 20.81 -1.32
N ARG A 504 -9.98 20.17 -1.88
CA ARG A 504 -11.19 19.71 -1.18
C ARG A 504 -11.05 18.27 -0.69
N GLN A 505 -10.02 18.02 0.12
CA GLN A 505 -9.62 16.66 0.50
C GLN A 505 -10.71 15.88 1.24
N PHE A 506 -11.61 16.49 2.00
CA PHE A 506 -12.78 15.80 2.57
C PHE A 506 -13.69 15.20 1.50
N VAL A 507 -13.92 15.91 0.39
CA VAL A 507 -14.71 15.41 -0.75
C VAL A 507 -13.94 14.30 -1.47
N VAL A 508 -12.66 14.51 -1.73
CA VAL A 508 -11.76 13.56 -2.39
C VAL A 508 -11.67 12.24 -1.63
N GLU A 509 -11.49 12.30 -0.30
CA GLU A 509 -11.45 11.14 0.58
C GLU A 509 -12.75 10.31 0.52
N ARG A 510 -13.90 10.99 0.59
CA ARG A 510 -15.22 10.32 0.53
C ARG A 510 -15.43 9.59 -0.79
N LEU A 511 -15.07 10.23 -1.92
CA LEU A 511 -15.14 9.60 -3.23
C LEU A 511 -14.20 8.38 -3.32
N ALA A 512 -12.98 8.49 -2.78
CA ALA A 512 -12.06 7.36 -2.72
C ALA A 512 -12.61 6.19 -1.90
N ASN A 513 -13.12 6.47 -0.70
CA ASN A 513 -13.71 5.45 0.17
C ASN A 513 -14.91 4.76 -0.51
N MET A 514 -15.80 5.52 -1.18
CA MET A 514 -16.90 4.94 -1.96
C MET A 514 -16.39 4.01 -3.06
N ALA A 515 -15.38 4.40 -3.81
CA ALA A 515 -14.80 3.61 -4.90
C ALA A 515 -14.10 2.34 -4.38
N ILE A 516 -13.37 2.42 -3.26
CA ILE A 516 -12.71 1.28 -2.62
C ILE A 516 -13.75 0.24 -2.18
N GLU A 517 -14.85 0.67 -1.54
CA GLU A 517 -15.93 -0.24 -1.13
C GLU A 517 -16.61 -0.93 -2.33
N LEU A 518 -16.79 -0.21 -3.44
CA LEU A 518 -17.35 -0.79 -4.65
C LEU A 518 -16.42 -1.80 -5.30
N TYR A 519 -15.13 -1.51 -5.36
CA TYR A 519 -14.13 -2.42 -5.89
C TYR A 519 -14.06 -3.72 -5.05
N ALA A 520 -14.00 -3.59 -3.73
CA ALA A 520 -14.00 -4.73 -2.83
C ALA A 520 -15.26 -5.60 -3.02
N ARG A 521 -16.43 -4.97 -3.14
CA ARG A 521 -17.71 -5.66 -3.37
C ARG A 521 -17.72 -6.37 -4.72
N ALA A 522 -17.30 -5.72 -5.77
CA ALA A 522 -17.26 -6.29 -7.11
C ALA A 522 -16.37 -7.55 -7.15
N CYS A 523 -15.16 -7.48 -6.58
CA CYS A 523 -14.26 -8.63 -6.45
C CYS A 523 -14.89 -9.76 -5.62
N THR A 524 -15.56 -9.43 -4.50
CA THR A 524 -16.20 -10.41 -3.61
C THR A 524 -17.31 -11.16 -4.34
N VAL A 525 -18.18 -10.44 -5.05
CA VAL A 525 -19.29 -11.03 -5.84
C VAL A 525 -18.73 -11.91 -6.95
N ALA A 526 -17.72 -11.45 -7.70
CA ALA A 526 -17.13 -12.20 -8.80
C ALA A 526 -16.46 -13.49 -8.31
N ARG A 527 -15.72 -13.43 -7.20
CA ARG A 527 -15.13 -14.63 -6.57
C ARG A 527 -16.21 -15.62 -6.12
N THR A 528 -17.26 -15.13 -5.49
CA THR A 528 -18.34 -15.98 -4.99
C THR A 528 -19.12 -16.61 -6.15
N GLN A 529 -19.37 -15.87 -7.24
CA GLN A 529 -19.94 -16.39 -8.48
C GLN A 529 -19.16 -17.59 -8.99
N ARG A 530 -17.85 -17.46 -9.11
CA ARG A 530 -17.00 -18.54 -9.56
C ARG A 530 -17.06 -19.77 -8.65
N LEU A 531 -17.03 -19.57 -7.32
CA LEU A 531 -17.12 -20.69 -6.38
C LEU A 531 -18.46 -21.42 -6.49
N LEU A 532 -19.55 -20.69 -6.73
CA LEU A 532 -20.87 -21.27 -6.98
C LEU A 532 -20.91 -22.09 -8.27
N GLU A 533 -20.27 -21.61 -9.33
CA GLU A 533 -20.13 -22.36 -10.59
C GLU A 533 -19.32 -23.65 -10.41
N GLU A 534 -18.28 -23.62 -9.57
CA GLU A 534 -17.40 -24.77 -9.35
C GLU A 534 -17.96 -25.82 -8.38
N ARG A 535 -18.67 -25.40 -7.33
CA ARG A 535 -19.03 -26.26 -6.18
C ARG A 535 -20.55 -26.34 -5.92
N GLY A 536 -21.32 -25.50 -6.58
CA GLY A 536 -22.75 -25.33 -6.32
C GLY A 536 -23.06 -24.67 -4.97
N GLU A 537 -24.32 -24.35 -4.73
CA GLU A 537 -24.76 -23.62 -3.54
C GLU A 537 -24.48 -24.38 -2.24
N ARG A 538 -24.68 -25.73 -2.25
CA ARG A 538 -24.43 -26.56 -1.06
C ARG A 538 -22.94 -26.60 -0.67
N GLY A 539 -22.04 -26.49 -1.63
CA GLY A 539 -20.58 -26.48 -1.41
C GLY A 539 -20.02 -25.10 -1.02
N CYS A 540 -20.84 -24.05 -1.02
CA CYS A 540 -20.41 -22.66 -0.82
C CYS A 540 -21.20 -21.92 0.28
N GLY A 541 -21.86 -22.64 1.19
CA GLY A 541 -22.72 -22.01 2.21
C GLY A 541 -22.02 -20.97 3.08
N HIS A 542 -20.78 -21.26 3.48
CA HIS A 542 -19.98 -20.33 4.29
C HIS A 542 -19.51 -19.12 3.48
N GLU A 543 -18.99 -19.33 2.26
CA GLU A 543 -18.55 -18.25 1.38
C GLU A 543 -19.72 -17.34 0.97
N LEU A 544 -20.92 -17.89 0.77
CA LEU A 544 -22.13 -17.10 0.56
C LEU A 544 -22.45 -16.21 1.76
N ALA A 545 -22.40 -16.77 2.98
CA ALA A 545 -22.64 -16.00 4.19
C ALA A 545 -21.62 -14.86 4.38
N LEU A 546 -20.34 -15.12 4.11
CA LEU A 546 -19.30 -14.09 4.13
C LEU A 546 -19.53 -13.00 3.06
N CYS A 547 -19.93 -13.39 1.85
CA CYS A 547 -20.27 -12.47 0.77
C CYS A 547 -21.48 -11.61 1.14
N ASP A 548 -22.56 -12.23 1.63
CA ASP A 548 -23.77 -11.54 2.03
C ASP A 548 -23.49 -10.51 3.14
N LEU A 549 -22.78 -10.90 4.20
CA LEU A 549 -22.42 -10.02 5.31
C LEU A 549 -21.55 -8.85 4.83
N PHE A 550 -20.48 -9.15 4.07
CA PHE A 550 -19.60 -8.13 3.53
C PHE A 550 -20.37 -7.12 2.67
N CYS A 551 -21.21 -7.59 1.74
CA CYS A 551 -21.99 -6.73 0.86
C CYS A 551 -22.96 -5.82 1.62
N VAL A 552 -23.54 -6.29 2.72
CA VAL A 552 -24.41 -5.47 3.58
C VAL A 552 -23.61 -4.39 4.30
N GLU A 553 -22.53 -4.75 4.99
CA GLU A 553 -21.70 -3.81 5.76
C GLU A 553 -20.97 -2.81 4.86
N SER A 554 -20.38 -3.25 3.75
CA SER A 554 -19.79 -2.40 2.71
C SER A 554 -20.81 -1.40 2.17
N GLY A 555 -22.08 -1.83 1.98
CA GLY A 555 -23.17 -0.95 1.59
C GLY A 555 -23.50 0.12 2.63
N GLN A 556 -23.38 -0.18 3.91
CA GLN A 556 -23.55 0.80 4.99
C GLN A 556 -22.40 1.82 4.97
N ARG A 557 -21.14 1.36 4.87
CA ARG A 557 -19.96 2.23 4.76
C ARG A 557 -20.04 3.15 3.54
N PHE A 558 -20.44 2.62 2.38
CA PHE A 558 -20.67 3.41 1.17
C PHE A 558 -21.71 4.51 1.37
N ARG A 559 -22.90 4.17 1.89
CA ARG A 559 -23.98 5.14 2.12
C ARG A 559 -23.59 6.23 3.11
N GLN A 560 -22.82 5.89 4.14
CA GLN A 560 -22.26 6.86 5.08
C GLN A 560 -21.38 7.90 4.36
N GLN A 561 -20.46 7.46 3.52
CA GLN A 561 -19.62 8.38 2.74
C GLN A 561 -20.45 9.22 1.77
N ARG A 562 -21.43 8.60 1.10
CA ARG A 562 -22.33 9.29 0.18
C ARG A 562 -23.15 10.38 0.87
N ALA A 563 -23.69 10.12 2.05
CA ALA A 563 -24.45 11.08 2.84
C ALA A 563 -23.62 12.33 3.22
N LEU A 564 -22.32 12.15 3.43
CA LEU A 564 -21.39 13.22 3.75
C LEU A 564 -21.01 14.10 2.53
N LEU A 565 -21.46 13.80 1.32
CA LEU A 565 -21.25 14.62 0.12
C LEU A 565 -22.39 15.61 -0.17
N GLY A 566 -23.41 15.69 0.68
CA GLY A 566 -24.55 16.61 0.53
C GLY A 566 -24.29 18.02 1.08
N GLY A 567 -25.15 19.00 0.73
CA GLY A 567 -24.96 20.42 1.08
C GLY A 567 -24.82 20.74 2.57
N ARG A 568 -25.51 20.00 3.48
CA ARG A 568 -25.34 20.15 4.92
C ARG A 568 -23.94 19.77 5.42
N SER A 569 -23.26 18.85 4.73
CA SER A 569 -21.92 18.39 5.11
C SER A 569 -20.84 19.44 4.82
N GLU A 570 -21.07 20.38 3.89
CA GLU A 570 -20.12 21.48 3.66
C GLU A 570 -20.03 22.43 4.84
N THR A 571 -21.16 22.74 5.47
CA THR A 571 -21.17 23.54 6.70
C THR A 571 -20.34 22.85 7.79
N VAL A 572 -20.46 21.53 7.93
CA VAL A 572 -19.68 20.75 8.88
C VAL A 572 -18.19 20.77 8.50
N ASP A 573 -17.87 20.66 7.20
CA ASP A 573 -16.48 20.71 6.73
C ASP A 573 -15.85 22.09 6.90
N ASP A 574 -16.63 23.16 6.72
CA ASP A 574 -16.19 24.53 7.01
C ASP A 574 -15.95 24.73 8.51
N THR A 575 -16.83 24.18 9.36
CA THR A 575 -16.63 24.16 10.81
C THR A 575 -15.36 23.38 11.18
N ARG A 576 -15.11 22.20 10.57
CA ARG A 576 -13.86 21.46 10.79
C ARG A 576 -12.63 22.26 10.43
N ARG A 577 -12.65 23.00 9.31
CA ARG A 577 -11.54 23.88 8.90
C ARG A 577 -11.33 25.02 9.92
N ALA A 578 -12.41 25.64 10.36
CA ALA A 578 -12.35 26.72 11.35
C ALA A 578 -11.79 26.22 12.70
N VAL A 579 -12.28 25.07 13.19
CA VAL A 579 -11.75 24.46 14.42
C VAL A 579 -10.29 24.07 14.27
N ALA A 580 -9.91 23.46 13.15
CA ALA A 580 -8.51 23.10 12.89
C ALA A 580 -7.60 24.34 12.80
N ALA A 581 -8.10 25.44 12.22
CA ALA A 581 -7.37 26.72 12.20
C ALA A 581 -7.17 27.28 13.63
N ALA A 582 -8.22 27.29 14.44
CA ALA A 582 -8.15 27.75 15.82
C ALA A 582 -7.18 26.92 16.68
N VAL A 583 -7.19 25.58 16.50
CA VAL A 583 -6.24 24.68 17.19
C VAL A 583 -4.79 24.97 16.78
N ARG A 584 -4.53 25.21 15.47
CA ARG A 584 -3.17 25.58 14.99
C ARG A 584 -2.72 26.94 15.51
N GLU A 585 -3.58 27.96 15.42
CA GLU A 585 -3.28 29.32 15.87
C GLU A 585 -3.06 29.40 17.38
N GLY A 586 -3.82 28.59 18.14
CA GLY A 586 -3.68 28.47 19.58
C GLY A 586 -2.57 27.51 20.03
N ALA A 587 -1.87 26.84 19.09
CA ALA A 587 -0.87 25.81 19.37
C ALA A 587 -1.38 24.71 20.32
N GLY A 588 -2.63 24.27 20.13
CA GLY A 588 -3.25 23.21 20.91
C GLY A 588 -4.70 23.46 21.30
N TYR A 589 -5.20 22.70 22.27
CA TYR A 589 -6.55 22.85 22.82
C TYR A 589 -6.60 24.06 23.76
N THR A 590 -7.32 25.10 23.35
CA THR A 590 -7.33 26.43 24.01
C THR A 590 -8.60 26.74 24.78
N VAL A 591 -9.61 25.86 24.73
CA VAL A 591 -10.86 26.07 25.47
C VAL A 591 -10.61 25.81 26.95
N PRO A 592 -10.88 26.80 27.85
CA PRO A 592 -10.71 26.61 29.29
C PRO A 592 -11.60 25.47 29.78
N ASP A 593 -11.02 24.53 30.53
CA ASP A 593 -11.76 23.49 31.20
C ASP A 593 -11.75 23.75 32.70
N ALA A 594 -12.94 23.96 33.30
CA ALA A 594 -13.07 24.27 34.71
C ALA A 594 -12.60 23.14 35.66
N VAL A 595 -12.44 21.91 35.15
CA VAL A 595 -12.12 20.70 35.92
C VAL A 595 -10.70 20.19 35.61
N LEU A 596 -10.31 20.18 34.31
CA LEU A 596 -9.11 19.47 33.83
C LEU A 596 -8.01 20.38 33.32
N ASP A 597 -8.20 21.69 33.28
CA ASP A 597 -7.17 22.59 32.77
C ASP A 597 -6.21 23.08 33.87
N PRO A 598 -5.12 22.36 34.10
CA PRO A 598 -4.16 22.76 35.12
C PRO A 598 -3.05 23.65 34.58
N ARG A 599 -3.00 23.98 33.29
CA ARG A 599 -1.84 24.66 32.70
C ARG A 599 -2.22 25.94 31.98
N PRO A 600 -1.62 27.10 32.40
CA PRO A 600 -1.71 28.33 31.61
C PRO A 600 -1.16 28.08 30.19
N ALA A 601 -1.86 28.56 29.17
CA ALA A 601 -1.45 28.43 27.77
C ALA A 601 0.00 28.91 27.48
N ALA A 602 0.51 29.80 28.32
CA ALA A 602 1.90 30.28 28.27
C ALA A 602 2.95 29.20 28.57
N GLN A 603 2.63 28.20 29.43
CA GLN A 603 3.57 27.11 29.76
C GLN A 603 3.63 26.02 28.64
N VAL A 604 2.54 25.85 27.91
CA VAL A 604 2.52 24.97 26.74
C VAL A 604 3.38 25.55 25.62
N ARG A 605 3.28 26.88 25.39
CA ARG A 605 4.09 27.58 24.37
C ARG A 605 5.59 27.63 24.74
N ALA A 606 5.93 27.68 26.00
CA ALA A 606 7.33 27.66 26.46
C ALA A 606 7.96 26.27 26.22
N ALA A 607 7.24 25.18 26.50
CA ALA A 607 7.69 23.81 26.26
C ALA A 607 7.83 23.49 24.75
N GLU A 608 6.94 24.05 23.92
CA GLU A 608 7.02 23.90 22.46
C GLU A 608 8.18 24.73 21.85
N ALA A 609 8.44 25.92 22.38
CA ALA A 609 9.59 26.74 21.98
C ALA A 609 10.93 26.05 22.34
N GLU A 610 10.99 25.42 23.51
CA GLU A 610 12.15 24.62 23.92
C GLU A 610 12.32 23.36 23.04
N SER A 611 11.24 22.69 22.67
CA SER A 611 11.30 21.51 21.77
C SER A 611 11.62 21.87 20.32
N ALA A 612 11.17 23.04 19.85
CA ALA A 612 11.44 23.54 18.49
C ALA A 612 12.85 24.18 18.37
N GLY A 613 13.42 24.64 19.48
CA GLY A 613 14.78 25.18 19.56
C GLY A 613 15.85 24.14 19.89
N ALA A 614 15.47 22.91 20.23
CA ALA A 614 16.42 21.81 20.40
C ALA A 614 16.86 21.34 19.00
N PRO A 615 18.15 21.48 18.62
CA PRO A 615 18.66 20.80 17.43
C PRO A 615 18.43 19.31 17.64
N ASP A 616 18.04 18.65 16.56
CA ASP A 616 17.79 17.20 16.46
C ASP A 616 18.93 16.39 17.13
N ARG A 617 18.88 16.24 18.45
CA ARG A 617 19.85 15.48 19.25
C ARG A 617 19.45 14.00 19.25
N LEU A 618 19.28 13.45 18.07
CA LEU A 618 19.36 12.02 17.86
C LEU A 618 20.72 11.69 17.24
N GLY A 619 21.76 11.69 18.06
CA GLY A 619 23.06 11.23 17.62
C GLY A 619 24.24 11.97 18.27
N GLY A 620 24.69 11.47 19.41
CA GLY A 620 26.01 11.84 19.86
C GLY A 620 26.18 12.04 21.36
N GLU A 621 26.06 11.00 22.14
CA GLU A 621 26.74 10.89 23.43
C GLU A 621 26.92 9.43 23.79
N GLU A 622 27.90 8.80 23.17
CA GLU A 622 28.63 7.63 23.72
C GLU A 622 29.95 7.49 22.97
N ALA A 623 30.89 8.37 23.26
CA ALA A 623 32.31 8.12 23.00
C ALA A 623 33.16 9.22 23.63
N GLU A 624 33.26 9.22 24.96
CA GLU A 624 34.40 9.80 25.67
C GLU A 624 34.32 9.45 27.16
N THR A 625 34.71 8.23 27.52
CA THR A 625 35.36 7.93 28.81
C THR A 625 36.09 6.60 28.70
N ALA A 626 37.23 6.62 28.05
CA ALA A 626 38.28 5.61 28.28
C ALA A 626 39.61 6.32 28.20
N GLY A 627 40.14 6.64 29.31
CA GLY A 627 41.57 7.09 29.42
C GLY A 627 41.80 8.06 30.53
N ALA A 628 42.11 7.59 31.68
CA ALA A 628 43.22 8.01 32.51
C ALA A 628 42.99 7.81 34.00
N GLY A 629 43.86 7.09 34.63
CA GLY A 629 44.24 7.37 36.01
C GLY A 629 44.21 6.20 36.96
N ALA A 630 45.22 5.37 36.91
CA ALA A 630 45.66 4.56 38.03
C ALA A 630 46.07 5.46 39.22
N GLY A 631 45.75 5.05 40.44
CA GLY A 631 46.48 5.57 41.61
C GLY A 631 45.74 5.55 42.91
N ALA A 632 46.13 4.61 43.75
CA ALA A 632 46.31 4.68 45.22
C ALA A 632 45.09 4.47 46.14
N VAL A 633 44.95 3.28 46.67
CA VAL A 633 45.19 2.85 48.05
C VAL A 633 44.67 3.78 49.19
N GLY A 634 43.81 3.24 50.06
CA GLY A 634 43.66 3.73 51.41
C GLY A 634 42.37 3.34 52.14
N ARG A 635 42.39 2.22 52.79
CA ARG A 635 41.76 1.84 54.07
C ARG A 635 40.77 2.87 54.69
N ASN A 636 39.53 2.49 54.89
CA ASN A 636 38.98 1.93 56.17
C ASN A 636 37.60 1.35 55.88
#